data_a9ed7f3edd8e9e48169979756dde2e62
#
_entry.id   a9ed7f3edd8e9e48169979756dde2e62
#
_cell.length_a   1.000
_cell.length_b   1.000
_cell.length_c   1.000
_cell.angle_alpha   90.00
_cell.angle_beta   90.00
_cell.angle_gamma   90.00
#
_symmetry.space_group_name_H-M   'P 1'
#
loop_
_entity.id
_entity.type
_entity.pdbx_description
1 polymer ?
#
loop_
_entity_poly.entity_id
_entity_poly.type
_entity_poly.pdbx_seq_one_letter_code
_entity_poly.pdbx_strand_id
1 'polypeptide(L)'
;MEPRRSHQFDLFGPQGAAYDEPNPIVDNIDWNDPSSFFKAMEAGQPGRMPLPDMKSPAEVRKKAAARKEGIFSKHKILRLILERHEATIQKRWLKKTRQQRLKILLDAWPDMPANHRPDFEAFSKEAVKDRLQGTTKRGSFIWPYVNQQDLADTKSFLLLLNARGRHSPSHFAAADNRAIHLGFVSKAIVPIFLNEHVMILNGVTDDSREYGRLVSWHEEPDAFDWMASRKQFLPGEGLIILEAQERILEFLIQCSFGLLHEIDQESMISDDFPILDEPRLKNESEISGFESLGVMTAEAPYRVPAKLDLSQIESLLTARASAAEDHLWALREDPEYFARVMLEAKDHRQEMLKDITGKSHPSLRPGQQDIIWSRITGTAVSKAYLEVEMFHELSSQAKNLVRLQKQYADQINPSKDLPEEYERQLIRFRHYLTQAAKGPLTTLKLSAIGSPPLRPFFSREVPESPSSTKIVSISKPGVKPDKLEKQLLWLLSTLWEDGQDLFFASMNVIVDELERLLQAEPRARELLSPFINSLIGDLSIISQTLNQLDLYQPWAQTWENKLAECEDDLKADYAEQTKSWALMLGATHERGLQLRAAKLANPAGGAFAYPIHKRRKKDNVEALRSAESRLDAFWAAIDQLMKAKAGDLQGTAVQALLSQPRTLQRTREWVEPEKTASAPVTQIQNPEFYDWAFYRPISSAYSDTSAKNLSIAQPKTKIKTRGKAAPQEEDPESEIPQGPGSVDIQPTFHVDARTLKVFRIIFFNPATTSTPGEIPWNDFLHSMASVGFTAMKLYGSVWQFQPTKLDVERSIQFHEPHPRGKLPFTTARRFGRILNRAYGWFGGMFVLKEK
;
A
#
# COMPACT_ATOMS: atom_id res chain seq x y z
N MET A 1 32.00 24.76 9.22
CA MET A 1 31.66 23.37 9.64
C MET A 1 31.03 22.69 8.43
N GLU A 2 31.78 21.85 7.79
CA GLU A 2 31.34 21.05 6.67
C GLU A 2 30.24 20.08 7.13
N PRO A 3 29.20 19.84 6.30
CA PRO A 3 28.21 18.86 6.63
C PRO A 3 28.87 17.47 6.64
N ARG A 4 28.77 16.78 7.76
CA ARG A 4 29.19 15.39 7.88
C ARG A 4 28.47 14.61 6.77
N ARG A 5 29.22 14.15 5.78
CA ARG A 5 28.79 13.12 4.85
C ARG A 5 28.45 11.90 5.71
N SER A 6 27.23 11.46 5.66
CA SER A 6 26.83 10.18 6.18
C SER A 6 27.66 9.12 5.46
N HIS A 7 28.53 8.46 6.17
CA HIS A 7 29.20 7.27 5.66
C HIS A 7 28.13 6.18 5.53
N GLN A 8 27.66 5.99 4.32
CA GLN A 8 26.96 4.77 3.91
C GLN A 8 27.95 3.62 4.11
N PHE A 9 27.67 2.76 5.09
CA PHE A 9 28.24 1.43 5.11
C PHE A 9 27.54 0.62 4.04
N ASP A 10 27.99 0.75 2.81
CA ASP A 10 27.59 -0.11 1.72
C ASP A 10 28.47 -1.37 1.82
N LEU A 11 27.96 -2.39 2.47
CA LEU A 11 28.66 -3.67 2.60
C LEU A 11 28.84 -4.39 1.24
N PHE A 12 28.12 -3.94 0.17
CA PHE A 12 28.12 -4.56 -1.15
C PHE A 12 28.04 -3.55 -2.32
N GLY A 13 28.35 -2.26 -2.08
CA GLY A 13 28.41 -1.26 -3.16
C GLY A 13 29.62 -1.47 -4.05
N PRO A 14 29.59 -1.02 -5.34
CA PRO A 14 30.74 -1.10 -6.21
C PRO A 14 31.85 -0.20 -5.68
N GLN A 15 32.83 -0.78 -5.05
CA GLN A 15 34.05 -0.11 -4.64
C GLN A 15 34.92 0.16 -5.86
N GLY A 16 34.57 1.16 -6.63
CA GLY A 16 35.43 1.77 -7.61
C GLY A 16 36.22 2.91 -6.96
N ALA A 17 37.55 2.75 -6.90
CA ALA A 17 38.55 3.76 -6.65
C ALA A 17 38.72 4.27 -5.21
N ALA A 18 39.29 3.48 -4.33
CA ALA A 18 40.11 3.92 -3.19
C ALA A 18 40.94 2.76 -2.56
N TYR A 19 41.55 1.94 -3.39
CA TYR A 19 42.41 0.84 -2.90
C TYR A 19 43.94 1.10 -3.09
N ASP A 20 44.37 2.32 -3.16
CA ASP A 20 45.81 2.66 -3.30
C ASP A 20 46.49 3.14 -2.02
N GLU A 21 45.82 3.12 -0.86
CA GLU A 21 46.53 3.28 0.42
C GLU A 21 46.50 1.98 1.21
N PRO A 22 47.65 1.44 1.64
CA PRO A 22 47.70 0.23 2.45
C PRO A 22 46.95 0.45 3.75
N ASN A 23 45.86 -0.28 3.95
CA ASN A 23 45.07 -0.26 5.17
C ASN A 23 45.77 -1.19 6.19
N PRO A 24 46.46 -0.69 7.22
CA PRO A 24 47.25 -1.51 8.12
C PRO A 24 46.40 -2.52 8.93
N ILE A 25 45.07 -2.43 8.86
CA ILE A 25 44.17 -3.37 9.51
C ILE A 25 44.01 -4.63 8.62
N VAL A 26 44.02 -4.47 7.31
CA VAL A 26 43.80 -5.59 6.35
C VAL A 26 45.07 -6.41 6.15
N ASP A 27 46.22 -5.76 6.19
CA ASP A 27 47.53 -6.42 5.95
C ASP A 27 47.96 -7.37 7.09
N ASN A 28 47.32 -7.34 8.24
CA ASN A 28 47.61 -8.20 9.41
C ASN A 28 46.57 -9.33 9.59
N ILE A 29 45.67 -9.54 8.63
CA ILE A 29 44.66 -10.60 8.73
C ILE A 29 45.22 -11.89 8.15
N ASP A 30 45.32 -12.91 8.98
CA ASP A 30 45.50 -14.29 8.49
C ASP A 30 44.14 -14.83 8.01
N TRP A 31 43.96 -14.85 6.70
CA TRP A 31 42.74 -15.30 6.07
C TRP A 31 42.45 -16.80 6.27
N ASN A 32 43.43 -17.56 6.76
CA ASN A 32 43.25 -18.97 7.13
C ASN A 32 42.76 -19.12 8.60
N ASP A 33 42.86 -18.07 9.41
CA ASP A 33 42.34 -18.03 10.76
C ASP A 33 41.21 -17.01 10.90
N PRO A 34 39.92 -17.42 10.91
CA PRO A 34 38.79 -16.53 11.08
C PRO A 34 38.89 -15.65 12.34
N SER A 35 39.58 -16.11 13.38
CA SER A 35 39.76 -15.33 14.61
C SER A 35 40.68 -14.11 14.40
N SER A 36 41.57 -14.15 13.43
CA SER A 36 42.47 -13.06 13.05
C SER A 36 41.72 -11.84 12.48
N PHE A 37 40.72 -12.09 11.64
CA PHE A 37 39.84 -11.05 11.09
C PHE A 37 39.11 -10.29 12.21
N PHE A 38 38.59 -11.01 13.19
CA PHE A 38 37.86 -10.39 14.32
C PHE A 38 38.80 -9.66 15.27
N LYS A 39 40.00 -10.18 15.53
CA LYS A 39 41.03 -9.48 16.30
C LYS A 39 41.45 -8.19 15.63
N ALA A 40 41.57 -8.19 14.29
CA ALA A 40 41.89 -7.00 13.53
C ALA A 40 40.73 -5.96 13.57
N MET A 41 39.50 -6.39 13.51
CA MET A 41 38.31 -5.54 13.68
C MET A 41 38.17 -4.98 15.12
N GLU A 42 38.53 -5.75 16.15
CA GLU A 42 38.56 -5.28 17.54
C GLU A 42 39.66 -4.25 17.80
N ALA A 43 40.81 -4.37 17.16
CA ALA A 43 41.92 -3.42 17.30
C ALA A 43 41.59 -2.04 16.70
N GLY A 44 40.68 -1.96 15.74
CA GLY A 44 40.31 -0.71 15.08
C GLY A 44 39.14 0.07 15.72
N GLN A 45 38.41 -0.50 16.69
CA GLN A 45 37.27 0.17 17.36
C GLN A 45 37.25 -0.15 18.87
N PRO A 46 37.36 0.82 19.75
CA PRO A 46 37.18 0.62 21.19
C PRO A 46 35.68 0.55 21.52
N GLY A 47 35.04 -0.58 21.26
CA GLY A 47 33.65 -0.84 21.57
C GLY A 47 33.27 -2.23 21.09
N ARG A 48 33.50 -3.22 21.92
CA ARG A 48 33.33 -4.66 21.71
C ARG A 48 32.14 -5.03 20.85
N MET A 49 32.35 -5.46 19.59
CA MET A 49 31.48 -6.47 18.96
C MET A 49 31.82 -7.81 19.66
N PRO A 50 30.86 -8.52 20.24
CA PRO A 50 31.12 -9.86 20.72
C PRO A 50 31.52 -10.73 19.53
N LEU A 51 32.66 -11.44 19.68
CA LEU A 51 33.11 -12.41 18.70
C LEU A 51 31.98 -13.43 18.43
N PRO A 52 31.80 -13.83 17.17
CA PRO A 52 30.83 -14.87 16.82
C PRO A 52 31.17 -16.16 17.58
N ASP A 53 30.16 -16.85 18.01
CA ASP A 53 30.30 -18.13 18.69
C ASP A 53 30.78 -19.19 17.67
N MET A 54 32.06 -19.53 17.76
CA MET A 54 32.72 -20.51 16.90
C MET A 54 32.26 -21.90 17.28
N LYS A 55 31.46 -22.55 16.41
CA LYS A 55 31.00 -23.93 16.61
C LYS A 55 31.51 -24.84 15.49
N SER A 56 31.86 -26.04 15.87
CA SER A 56 32.17 -27.08 14.88
C SER A 56 30.93 -27.56 14.13
N PRO A 57 31.09 -28.06 12.89
CA PRO A 57 29.99 -28.65 12.14
C PRO A 57 29.23 -29.75 12.93
N ALA A 58 29.96 -30.55 13.71
CA ALA A 58 29.39 -31.59 14.56
C ALA A 58 28.49 -31.04 15.66
N GLU A 59 28.91 -29.95 16.31
CA GLU A 59 28.08 -29.26 17.32
C GLU A 59 26.83 -28.62 16.73
N VAL A 60 26.92 -28.01 15.54
CA VAL A 60 25.77 -27.44 14.85
C VAL A 60 24.80 -28.54 14.42
N ARG A 61 25.29 -29.64 13.83
CA ARG A 61 24.45 -30.79 13.48
C ARG A 61 23.74 -31.36 14.70
N LYS A 62 24.44 -31.54 15.84
CA LYS A 62 23.88 -32.00 17.07
C LYS A 62 22.77 -31.09 17.61
N LYS A 63 23.02 -29.77 17.63
CA LYS A 63 22.03 -28.78 18.08
C LYS A 63 20.82 -28.73 17.14
N ALA A 64 21.04 -28.72 15.83
CA ALA A 64 19.96 -28.70 14.83
C ALA A 64 19.10 -29.96 14.93
N ALA A 65 19.71 -31.12 15.08
CA ALA A 65 18.99 -32.39 15.25
C ALA A 65 18.15 -32.43 16.53
N ALA A 66 18.70 -31.98 17.66
CA ALA A 66 17.97 -31.95 18.93
C ALA A 66 16.79 -30.97 18.87
N ARG A 67 16.96 -29.76 18.29
CA ARG A 67 15.89 -28.79 18.14
C ARG A 67 14.80 -29.29 17.17
N LYS A 68 15.19 -29.87 16.02
CA LYS A 68 14.27 -30.47 15.06
C LYS A 68 13.39 -31.56 15.74
N GLU A 69 13.99 -32.48 16.48
CA GLU A 69 13.25 -33.51 17.21
C GLU A 69 12.27 -32.88 18.21
N GLY A 70 12.73 -31.87 18.97
CA GLY A 70 11.87 -31.10 19.88
C GLY A 70 10.72 -30.40 19.16
N ILE A 71 10.97 -29.78 18.02
CA ILE A 71 9.96 -29.08 17.21
C ILE A 71 8.87 -30.05 16.74
N PHE A 72 9.23 -31.15 16.07
CA PHE A 72 8.24 -32.07 15.51
C PHE A 72 7.52 -32.84 16.59
N SER A 73 8.17 -33.19 17.72
CA SER A 73 7.52 -33.80 18.88
C SER A 73 6.48 -32.83 19.48
N LYS A 74 6.87 -31.60 19.75
CA LYS A 74 5.95 -30.55 20.27
C LYS A 74 4.81 -30.23 19.30
N HIS A 75 5.11 -30.13 18.03
CA HIS A 75 4.09 -29.91 17.00
C HIS A 75 3.07 -31.03 16.98
N LYS A 76 3.52 -32.30 17.09
CA LYS A 76 2.61 -33.47 17.19
C LYS A 76 1.71 -33.37 18.41
N ILE A 77 2.26 -33.01 19.58
CA ILE A 77 1.47 -32.84 20.81
C ILE A 77 0.45 -31.73 20.65
N LEU A 78 0.89 -30.53 20.17
CA LEU A 78 -0.02 -29.43 19.98
C LEU A 78 -1.13 -29.74 18.98
N ARG A 79 -0.81 -30.40 17.88
CA ARG A 79 -1.77 -30.85 16.88
C ARG A 79 -2.81 -31.79 17.49
N LEU A 80 -2.40 -32.79 18.26
CA LEU A 80 -3.32 -33.73 18.94
C LEU A 80 -4.26 -33.01 19.92
N ILE A 81 -3.74 -31.99 20.64
CA ILE A 81 -4.56 -31.16 21.54
C ILE A 81 -5.60 -30.38 20.71
N LEU A 82 -5.21 -29.77 19.59
CA LEU A 82 -6.13 -28.96 18.77
C LEU A 82 -7.17 -29.85 18.07
N GLU A 83 -6.80 -30.99 17.55
CA GLU A 83 -7.75 -31.93 16.91
C GLU A 83 -8.90 -32.34 17.85
N ARG A 84 -8.68 -32.29 19.17
CA ARG A 84 -9.67 -32.71 20.18
C ARG A 84 -10.30 -31.55 20.96
N HIS A 85 -9.55 -30.51 21.24
CA HIS A 85 -9.95 -29.50 22.24
C HIS A 85 -9.98 -28.05 21.71
N GLU A 86 -9.68 -27.76 20.43
CA GLU A 86 -9.58 -26.40 19.93
C GLU A 86 -10.85 -25.57 20.15
N ALA A 87 -12.03 -26.15 19.92
CA ALA A 87 -13.29 -25.46 20.18
C ALA A 87 -13.48 -25.08 21.66
N THR A 88 -13.02 -25.94 22.57
CA THR A 88 -13.05 -25.67 24.01
C THR A 88 -12.07 -24.59 24.41
N ILE A 89 -10.86 -24.62 23.86
CA ILE A 89 -9.81 -23.57 24.03
C ILE A 89 -10.34 -22.22 23.57
N GLN A 90 -10.89 -22.13 22.35
CA GLN A 90 -11.46 -20.90 21.82
C GLN A 90 -12.57 -20.37 22.73
N LYS A 91 -13.53 -21.19 23.11
CA LYS A 91 -14.64 -20.80 23.97
C LYS A 91 -14.16 -20.29 25.33
N ARG A 92 -13.17 -20.93 25.92
CA ARG A 92 -12.61 -20.52 27.21
C ARG A 92 -11.81 -19.25 27.12
N TRP A 93 -10.98 -19.11 26.07
CA TRP A 93 -10.18 -17.93 25.81
C TRP A 93 -11.04 -16.68 25.61
N LEU A 94 -12.08 -16.79 24.77
CA LEU A 94 -12.99 -15.68 24.48
C LEU A 94 -13.77 -15.19 25.71
N LYS A 95 -14.06 -16.07 26.66
CA LYS A 95 -14.76 -15.74 27.91
C LYS A 95 -13.86 -15.07 28.97
N LYS A 96 -12.53 -15.17 28.84
CA LYS A 96 -11.61 -14.62 29.83
C LYS A 96 -11.45 -13.10 29.65
N THR A 97 -11.29 -12.39 30.76
CA THR A 97 -10.89 -10.98 30.75
C THR A 97 -9.45 -10.82 30.27
N ARG A 98 -9.07 -9.63 29.85
CA ARG A 98 -7.68 -9.34 29.43
C ARG A 98 -6.66 -9.71 30.52
N GLN A 99 -6.97 -9.41 31.79
CA GLN A 99 -6.08 -9.78 32.91
C GLN A 99 -5.90 -11.27 33.09
N GLN A 100 -6.97 -12.03 32.92
CA GLN A 100 -6.92 -13.51 33.01
C GLN A 100 -6.12 -14.09 31.83
N ARG A 101 -6.26 -13.53 30.64
CA ARG A 101 -5.45 -13.92 29.47
C ARG A 101 -3.98 -13.63 29.71
N LEU A 102 -3.64 -12.42 30.18
CA LEU A 102 -2.27 -12.04 30.52
C LEU A 102 -1.64 -13.00 31.54
N LYS A 103 -2.41 -13.43 32.56
CA LYS A 103 -1.90 -14.41 33.52
C LYS A 103 -1.49 -15.70 32.82
N ILE A 104 -2.33 -16.28 31.96
CA ILE A 104 -2.02 -17.53 31.24
C ILE A 104 -0.77 -17.33 30.36
N LEU A 105 -0.67 -16.22 29.65
CA LEU A 105 0.47 -15.92 28.79
C LEU A 105 1.77 -15.83 29.59
N LEU A 106 1.74 -15.15 30.74
CA LEU A 106 2.92 -14.96 31.60
C LEU A 106 3.27 -16.21 32.40
N ASP A 107 2.28 -17.04 32.76
CA ASP A 107 2.54 -18.35 33.35
C ASP A 107 3.29 -19.26 32.36
N ALA A 108 2.97 -19.18 31.07
CA ALA A 108 3.64 -19.95 30.01
C ALA A 108 4.98 -19.31 29.55
N TRP A 109 5.11 -17.98 29.63
CA TRP A 109 6.31 -17.25 29.26
C TRP A 109 6.52 -16.01 30.16
N PRO A 110 7.18 -16.17 31.31
CA PRO A 110 7.34 -15.11 32.31
C PRO A 110 8.02 -13.83 31.76
N ASP A 111 9.02 -13.99 30.88
CA ASP A 111 9.78 -12.89 30.28
C ASP A 111 9.17 -12.33 28.99
N MET A 112 7.88 -12.59 28.73
CA MET A 112 7.21 -12.11 27.52
C MET A 112 7.24 -10.58 27.46
N PRO A 113 7.71 -9.97 26.33
CA PRO A 113 7.70 -8.52 26.14
C PRO A 113 6.32 -7.91 26.35
N ALA A 114 6.26 -6.76 27.03
CA ALA A 114 4.98 -6.12 27.35
C ALA A 114 4.31 -5.47 26.13
N ASN A 115 5.11 -4.82 25.29
CA ASN A 115 4.62 -4.00 24.18
C ASN A 115 4.71 -4.76 22.86
N HIS A 116 3.90 -4.30 21.91
CA HIS A 116 3.98 -4.72 20.53
C HIS A 116 5.42 -4.63 20.00
N ARG A 117 5.80 -5.58 19.16
CA ARG A 117 7.07 -5.58 18.45
C ARG A 117 6.78 -5.56 16.93
N PRO A 118 7.55 -4.79 16.20
CA PRO A 118 8.68 -3.97 16.57
C PRO A 118 8.27 -2.70 17.35
N ASP A 119 8.86 -2.47 18.53
CA ASP A 119 8.76 -1.20 19.26
C ASP A 119 9.95 -0.34 18.87
N PHE A 120 9.79 0.44 17.84
CA PHE A 120 10.88 1.25 17.27
C PHE A 120 11.38 2.34 18.23
N GLU A 121 10.52 2.86 19.13
CA GLU A 121 10.95 3.84 20.13
C GLU A 121 11.89 3.19 21.16
N ALA A 122 11.51 2.03 21.66
CA ALA A 122 12.37 1.25 22.55
C ALA A 122 13.65 0.82 21.83
N PHE A 123 13.53 0.35 20.57
CA PHE A 123 14.66 -0.03 19.74
C PHE A 123 15.66 1.13 19.55
N SER A 124 15.18 2.30 19.15
CA SER A 124 16.05 3.47 18.95
C SER A 124 16.82 3.85 20.23
N LYS A 125 16.13 3.85 21.38
CA LYS A 125 16.76 4.13 22.68
C LYS A 125 17.78 3.06 23.09
N GLU A 126 17.50 1.82 22.83
CA GLU A 126 18.31 0.68 23.20
C GLU A 126 19.47 0.44 22.25
N ALA A 127 19.30 0.69 20.95
CA ALA A 127 20.40 0.60 20.00
C ALA A 127 21.56 1.54 20.35
N VAL A 128 21.23 2.76 20.82
CA VAL A 128 22.24 3.70 21.32
C VAL A 128 22.91 3.19 22.60
N LYS A 129 22.13 2.63 23.52
CA LYS A 129 22.59 2.12 24.80
C LYS A 129 23.42 0.84 24.63
N ASP A 130 22.98 -0.06 23.76
CA ASP A 130 23.63 -1.34 23.48
C ASP A 130 24.96 -1.19 22.71
N ARG A 131 25.08 -0.16 21.85
CA ARG A 131 26.39 0.19 21.25
C ARG A 131 27.47 0.42 22.29
N LEU A 132 27.07 0.98 23.44
CA LEU A 132 27.98 1.38 24.50
C LEU A 132 28.17 0.31 25.58
N GLN A 133 27.21 -0.55 25.83
CA GLN A 133 27.19 -1.43 27.01
C GLN A 133 27.18 -2.94 26.70
N GLY A 134 27.02 -3.37 25.45
CA GLY A 134 27.02 -4.78 25.09
C GLY A 134 25.83 -5.60 25.63
N THR A 135 24.73 -4.95 26.03
CA THR A 135 23.53 -5.64 26.55
C THR A 135 22.74 -6.25 25.40
N THR A 136 22.30 -7.49 25.58
CA THR A 136 21.54 -8.21 24.56
C THR A 136 20.07 -8.26 24.93
N LYS A 137 19.21 -7.69 24.08
CA LYS A 137 17.75 -7.88 24.16
C LYS A 137 17.27 -8.93 23.20
N ARG A 138 18.04 -9.98 23.06
CA ARG A 138 17.83 -11.07 22.12
C ARG A 138 16.39 -11.59 22.15
N GLY A 139 15.84 -11.83 23.33
CA GLY A 139 14.46 -12.33 23.48
C GLY A 139 13.39 -11.39 22.94
N SER A 140 13.60 -10.08 23.01
CA SER A 140 12.66 -9.07 22.49
C SER A 140 12.63 -8.98 20.97
N PHE A 141 13.70 -9.42 20.29
CA PHE A 141 13.84 -9.31 18.85
C PHE A 141 13.66 -10.65 18.12
N ILE A 142 13.95 -11.77 18.77
CA ILE A 142 13.78 -13.09 18.16
C ILE A 142 12.28 -13.44 18.02
N TRP A 143 11.43 -12.94 18.92
CA TRP A 143 9.99 -13.21 18.91
C TRP A 143 9.16 -11.91 18.89
N PRO A 144 9.27 -11.08 17.83
CA PRO A 144 8.68 -9.74 17.82
C PRO A 144 7.15 -9.75 17.94
N TYR A 145 6.49 -10.79 17.44
CA TYR A 145 5.03 -10.92 17.48
C TYR A 145 4.51 -11.69 18.70
N VAL A 146 5.38 -12.26 19.53
CA VAL A 146 5.01 -12.88 20.81
C VAL A 146 5.18 -11.86 21.92
N ASN A 147 4.13 -11.10 22.21
CA ASN A 147 4.09 -10.03 23.20
C ASN A 147 2.73 -9.95 23.91
N GLN A 148 2.71 -9.32 25.09
CA GLN A 148 1.50 -9.23 25.93
C GLN A 148 0.43 -8.36 25.30
N GLN A 149 0.81 -7.31 24.58
CA GLN A 149 -0.13 -6.34 23.99
C GLN A 149 -1.01 -7.00 22.93
N ASP A 150 -0.39 -7.71 22.02
CA ASP A 150 -1.07 -8.33 20.88
C ASP A 150 -1.75 -9.66 21.24
N LEU A 151 -1.05 -10.53 21.99
CA LEU A 151 -1.58 -11.85 22.32
C LEU A 151 -2.67 -11.83 23.40
N ALA A 152 -2.73 -10.78 24.23
CA ALA A 152 -3.85 -10.61 25.16
C ALA A 152 -5.13 -10.14 24.48
N ASP A 153 -5.10 -9.83 23.20
CA ASP A 153 -6.30 -9.64 22.39
C ASP A 153 -7.06 -10.96 22.19
N THR A 154 -8.32 -10.85 21.82
CA THR A 154 -9.19 -12.03 21.70
C THR A 154 -8.78 -12.98 20.59
N LYS A 155 -8.24 -12.44 19.49
CA LYS A 155 -8.08 -13.15 18.22
C LYS A 155 -6.65 -13.59 17.94
N SER A 156 -5.65 -12.72 18.19
CA SER A 156 -4.25 -12.95 17.79
C SER A 156 -3.68 -14.26 18.36
N PHE A 157 -3.92 -14.54 19.65
CA PHE A 157 -3.47 -15.79 20.27
C PHE A 157 -4.13 -17.02 19.62
N LEU A 158 -5.43 -16.98 19.35
CA LEU A 158 -6.15 -18.10 18.74
C LEU A 158 -5.70 -18.36 17.30
N LEU A 159 -5.41 -17.30 16.54
CA LEU A 159 -4.84 -17.42 15.19
C LEU A 159 -3.45 -18.06 15.22
N LEU A 160 -2.58 -17.60 16.13
CA LEU A 160 -1.24 -18.16 16.29
C LEU A 160 -1.30 -19.63 16.69
N LEU A 161 -2.17 -19.96 17.64
CA LEU A 161 -2.37 -21.33 18.12
C LEU A 161 -2.82 -22.26 16.99
N ASN A 162 -3.86 -21.86 16.26
CA ASN A 162 -4.37 -22.60 15.10
C ASN A 162 -3.30 -22.79 14.03
N ALA A 163 -2.67 -21.66 13.57
CA ALA A 163 -1.68 -21.70 12.51
C ALA A 163 -0.50 -22.62 12.85
N ARG A 164 0.10 -22.46 14.03
CA ARG A 164 1.30 -23.22 14.44
C ARG A 164 1.00 -24.66 14.82
N GLY A 165 -0.22 -24.97 15.23
CA GLY A 165 -0.60 -26.33 15.63
C GLY A 165 -1.13 -27.19 14.49
N ARG A 166 -1.75 -26.58 13.49
CA ARG A 166 -2.34 -27.33 12.37
C ARG A 166 -1.46 -27.44 11.13
N HIS A 167 -0.44 -26.57 10.99
CA HIS A 167 0.44 -26.56 9.84
C HIS A 167 1.87 -26.91 10.22
N SER A 168 2.56 -27.62 9.33
CA SER A 168 3.95 -28.05 9.56
C SER A 168 4.87 -26.85 9.84
N PRO A 169 5.83 -27.00 10.79
CA PRO A 169 6.84 -25.98 11.07
C PRO A 169 7.60 -25.46 9.83
N SER A 170 7.77 -26.30 8.81
CA SER A 170 8.44 -25.93 7.56
C SER A 170 7.76 -24.76 6.81
N HIS A 171 6.44 -24.60 6.93
CA HIS A 171 5.70 -23.50 6.32
C HIS A 171 6.08 -22.12 6.86
N PHE A 172 6.68 -22.07 8.04
CA PHE A 172 6.97 -20.83 8.75
C PHE A 172 8.44 -20.39 8.67
N ALA A 173 9.35 -21.22 8.16
CA ALA A 173 10.79 -20.96 8.21
C ALA A 173 11.17 -19.58 7.66
N ALA A 174 10.67 -19.21 6.49
CA ALA A 174 10.94 -17.91 5.89
C ALA A 174 10.29 -16.75 6.64
N ALA A 175 9.05 -16.93 7.12
CA ALA A 175 8.37 -15.91 7.93
C ALA A 175 9.06 -15.69 9.27
N ASP A 176 9.54 -16.75 9.90
CA ASP A 176 10.32 -16.69 11.14
C ASP A 176 11.66 -15.98 10.92
N ASN A 177 12.35 -16.27 9.82
CA ASN A 177 13.57 -15.56 9.45
C ASN A 177 13.31 -14.05 9.27
N ARG A 178 12.27 -13.68 8.55
CA ARG A 178 11.88 -12.26 8.38
C ARG A 178 11.54 -11.61 9.71
N ALA A 179 10.81 -12.29 10.59
CA ALA A 179 10.48 -11.79 11.92
C ALA A 179 11.74 -11.51 12.76
N ILE A 180 12.76 -12.35 12.67
CA ILE A 180 14.05 -12.15 13.34
C ILE A 180 14.75 -10.89 12.84
N HIS A 181 14.60 -10.54 11.55
CA HIS A 181 15.20 -9.37 10.93
C HIS A 181 14.34 -8.10 10.97
N LEU A 182 13.23 -8.11 11.70
CA LEU A 182 12.35 -6.93 11.85
C LEU A 182 12.99 -5.75 12.55
N GLY A 183 13.95 -6.00 13.41
CA GLY A 183 14.78 -4.99 13.97
C GLY A 183 16.24 -5.33 13.68
N PHE A 184 17.15 -4.40 13.89
CA PHE A 184 18.56 -4.70 13.79
C PHE A 184 19.01 -5.65 14.91
N VAL A 185 18.95 -6.93 14.63
CA VAL A 185 19.19 -8.00 15.59
C VAL A 185 20.61 -8.55 15.43
N SER A 186 21.57 -7.71 15.06
CA SER A 186 22.98 -8.14 14.90
C SER A 186 23.53 -8.90 16.12
N LYS A 187 22.93 -8.68 17.30
CA LYS A 187 23.29 -9.39 18.53
C LYS A 187 22.43 -10.62 18.81
N ALA A 188 21.31 -10.78 18.15
CA ALA A 188 20.48 -11.96 18.27
C ALA A 188 20.93 -13.07 17.31
N ILE A 189 21.49 -12.70 16.19
CA ILE A 189 22.12 -13.63 15.25
C ILE A 189 23.45 -14.03 15.87
N VAL A 190 23.60 -15.29 16.17
CA VAL A 190 24.90 -15.88 16.51
C VAL A 190 25.57 -16.21 15.17
N PRO A 191 26.49 -15.40 14.69
CA PRO A 191 27.23 -15.75 13.49
C PRO A 191 28.07 -16.96 13.85
N ILE A 192 27.74 -18.07 13.20
CA ILE A 192 28.50 -19.30 13.28
C ILE A 192 29.33 -19.36 12.02
N PHE A 193 30.63 -19.28 12.18
CA PHE A 193 31.54 -19.40 11.05
C PHE A 193 31.60 -20.85 10.57
N LEU A 194 30.73 -21.16 9.63
CA LEU A 194 30.74 -22.39 8.86
C LEU A 194 30.50 -22.01 7.40
N ASN A 195 31.49 -21.34 6.79
CA ASN A 195 31.39 -20.78 5.43
C ASN A 195 31.18 -21.82 4.34
N GLU A 196 31.44 -23.09 4.65
CA GLU A 196 31.30 -24.21 3.72
C GLU A 196 29.99 -24.98 3.91
N HIS A 197 29.07 -24.42 4.73
CA HIS A 197 27.86 -25.15 5.10
C HIS A 197 26.61 -24.30 4.93
N VAL A 198 25.49 -24.96 4.60
CA VAL A 198 24.14 -24.40 4.60
C VAL A 198 23.21 -25.28 5.44
N MET A 199 22.18 -24.67 5.98
CA MET A 199 21.10 -25.38 6.69
C MET A 199 19.84 -25.39 5.82
N ILE A 200 19.33 -26.58 5.55
CA ILE A 200 18.17 -26.81 4.72
C ILE A 200 16.90 -26.60 5.55
N LEU A 201 16.16 -25.54 5.25
CA LEU A 201 14.87 -25.22 5.85
C LEU A 201 13.85 -24.78 4.80
N ASN A 202 14.30 -24.13 3.72
CA ASN A 202 13.45 -23.59 2.68
C ASN A 202 13.08 -24.67 1.66
N GLY A 203 11.83 -24.68 1.18
CA GLY A 203 11.36 -25.64 0.18
C GLY A 203 11.14 -27.06 0.68
N VAL A 204 11.33 -27.33 1.98
CA VAL A 204 11.07 -28.64 2.58
C VAL A 204 9.56 -28.75 2.84
N THR A 205 8.92 -29.70 2.20
CA THR A 205 7.52 -30.03 2.41
C THR A 205 7.44 -31.30 3.26
N ASP A 206 6.83 -31.22 4.44
CA ASP A 206 6.45 -32.34 5.33
C ASP A 206 7.51 -33.42 5.66
N ASP A 207 8.76 -33.29 5.18
CA ASP A 207 9.85 -34.23 5.47
C ASP A 207 10.70 -33.76 6.64
N SER A 208 10.38 -34.28 7.83
CA SER A 208 11.15 -34.02 9.03
C SER A 208 12.62 -34.48 8.96
N ARG A 209 13.01 -35.32 8.00
CA ARG A 209 14.40 -35.80 7.85
C ARG A 209 15.30 -34.70 7.28
N GLU A 210 14.83 -33.98 6.27
CA GLU A 210 15.58 -32.94 5.58
C GLU A 210 15.55 -31.61 6.34
N TYR A 211 14.48 -31.30 7.06
CA TYR A 211 14.33 -30.04 7.77
C TYR A 211 15.41 -29.87 8.87
N GLY A 212 16.18 -28.79 8.78
CA GLY A 212 17.29 -28.50 9.70
C GLY A 212 18.57 -29.31 9.44
N ARG A 213 18.71 -29.98 8.30
CA ARG A 213 19.93 -30.70 7.91
C ARG A 213 21.05 -29.71 7.56
N LEU A 214 22.20 -29.85 8.19
CA LEU A 214 23.41 -29.11 7.85
C LEU A 214 24.19 -29.84 6.77
N VAL A 215 24.43 -29.21 5.65
CA VAL A 215 25.07 -29.77 4.46
C VAL A 215 26.32 -28.95 4.12
N SER A 216 27.44 -29.62 3.78
CA SER A 216 28.65 -28.96 3.30
C SER A 216 28.74 -29.00 1.78
N TRP A 217 29.55 -28.13 1.17
CA TRP A 217 29.85 -28.12 -0.26
C TRP A 217 30.56 -29.40 -0.73
N HIS A 218 31.21 -30.11 0.20
CA HIS A 218 31.86 -31.38 -0.08
C HIS A 218 30.89 -32.56 -0.09
N GLU A 219 29.75 -32.43 0.63
CA GLU A 219 28.71 -33.45 0.71
C GLU A 219 27.65 -33.30 -0.40
N GLU A 220 27.39 -32.04 -0.82
CA GLU A 220 26.37 -31.70 -1.79
C GLU A 220 26.94 -30.64 -2.76
N PRO A 221 27.10 -30.93 -4.04
CA PRO A 221 27.69 -30.02 -5.03
C PRO A 221 26.92 -28.68 -5.13
N ASP A 222 25.61 -28.71 -4.97
CA ASP A 222 24.74 -27.51 -5.08
C ASP A 222 24.76 -26.63 -3.83
N ALA A 223 25.38 -27.07 -2.73
CA ALA A 223 25.35 -26.33 -1.46
C ALA A 223 26.03 -24.97 -1.53
N PHE A 224 27.08 -24.83 -2.37
CA PHE A 224 27.71 -23.53 -2.62
C PHE A 224 26.77 -22.56 -3.29
N ASP A 225 26.08 -23.02 -4.33
CA ASP A 225 25.12 -22.20 -5.07
C ASP A 225 23.90 -21.85 -4.21
N TRP A 226 23.45 -22.75 -3.35
CA TRP A 226 22.39 -22.47 -2.38
C TRP A 226 22.80 -21.41 -1.36
N MET A 227 24.04 -21.40 -0.94
CA MET A 227 24.56 -20.36 -0.03
C MET A 227 24.74 -19.03 -0.77
N ALA A 228 25.41 -19.03 -1.91
CA ALA A 228 25.70 -17.85 -2.70
C ALA A 228 24.41 -17.16 -3.18
N SER A 229 23.42 -17.91 -3.63
CA SER A 229 22.11 -17.42 -4.08
C SER A 229 21.14 -17.13 -2.93
N ARG A 230 21.48 -17.47 -1.69
CA ARG A 230 20.55 -17.38 -0.52
C ARG A 230 19.35 -18.30 -0.62
N LYS A 231 19.40 -19.36 -1.42
CA LYS A 231 18.30 -20.34 -1.53
C LYS A 231 18.07 -21.11 -0.23
N GLN A 232 19.12 -21.31 0.55
CA GLN A 232 19.09 -21.91 1.88
C GLN A 232 19.74 -20.99 2.92
N PHE A 233 19.56 -21.31 4.18
CA PHE A 233 19.94 -20.47 5.31
C PHE A 233 21.39 -20.70 5.73
N LEU A 234 22.03 -19.64 6.21
CA LEU A 234 23.30 -19.78 6.91
C LEU A 234 23.08 -20.58 8.22
N PRO A 235 24.10 -21.34 8.69
CA PRO A 235 23.95 -22.19 9.88
C PRO A 235 23.47 -21.45 11.13
N GLY A 236 23.92 -20.20 11.33
CA GLY A 236 23.51 -19.35 12.44
C GLY A 236 22.05 -18.93 12.36
N GLU A 237 21.61 -18.50 11.18
CA GLU A 237 20.19 -18.14 10.90
C GLU A 237 19.28 -19.36 11.13
N GLY A 238 19.66 -20.51 10.57
CA GLY A 238 18.90 -21.74 10.70
C GLY A 238 18.71 -22.18 12.15
N LEU A 239 19.77 -22.11 12.97
CA LEU A 239 19.68 -22.46 14.40
C LEU A 239 18.75 -21.52 15.18
N ILE A 240 18.69 -20.22 14.80
CA ILE A 240 17.80 -19.25 15.45
C ILE A 240 16.35 -19.50 15.03
N ILE A 241 16.10 -19.82 13.75
CA ILE A 241 14.77 -20.21 13.28
C ILE A 241 14.27 -21.42 14.04
N LEU A 242 15.09 -22.47 14.17
CA LEU A 242 14.74 -23.67 14.92
C LEU A 242 14.48 -23.35 16.41
N GLU A 243 15.27 -22.44 17.01
CA GLU A 243 15.05 -21.99 18.40
C GLU A 243 13.70 -21.29 18.55
N ALA A 244 13.40 -20.35 17.66
CA ALA A 244 12.14 -19.62 17.69
C ALA A 244 10.93 -20.57 17.57
N GLN A 245 10.98 -21.48 16.62
CA GLN A 245 9.89 -22.46 16.41
C GLN A 245 9.69 -23.37 17.62
N GLU A 246 10.77 -23.91 18.16
CA GLU A 246 10.68 -24.79 19.34
C GLU A 246 10.06 -24.05 20.53
N ARG A 247 10.49 -22.82 20.80
CA ARG A 247 9.98 -21.98 21.91
C ARG A 247 8.53 -21.58 21.71
N ILE A 248 8.12 -21.22 20.49
CA ILE A 248 6.72 -20.87 20.19
C ILE A 248 5.82 -22.08 20.41
N LEU A 249 6.20 -23.25 19.94
CA LEU A 249 5.41 -24.49 20.17
C LEU A 249 5.30 -24.82 21.63
N GLU A 250 6.39 -24.78 22.41
CA GLU A 250 6.38 -24.98 23.86
C GLU A 250 5.43 -24.00 24.55
N PHE A 251 5.53 -22.70 24.22
CA PHE A 251 4.65 -21.67 24.76
C PHE A 251 3.17 -21.96 24.49
N LEU A 252 2.82 -22.36 23.26
CA LEU A 252 1.44 -22.67 22.91
C LEU A 252 0.90 -23.90 23.61
N ILE A 253 1.73 -24.94 23.82
CA ILE A 253 1.38 -26.12 24.60
C ILE A 253 1.09 -25.71 26.04
N GLN A 254 1.96 -24.95 26.69
CA GLN A 254 1.78 -24.50 28.06
C GLN A 254 0.52 -23.63 28.24
N CYS A 255 0.23 -22.73 27.28
CA CYS A 255 -1.02 -21.98 27.26
C CYS A 255 -2.24 -22.90 27.14
N SER A 256 -2.15 -23.98 26.34
CA SER A 256 -3.23 -24.94 26.15
C SER A 256 -3.48 -25.71 27.45
N PHE A 257 -2.43 -26.15 28.15
CA PHE A 257 -2.54 -26.77 29.47
C PHE A 257 -3.19 -25.82 30.48
N GLY A 258 -2.77 -24.56 30.54
CA GLY A 258 -3.39 -23.55 31.40
C GLY A 258 -4.87 -23.28 31.09
N LEU A 259 -5.31 -23.47 29.85
CA LEU A 259 -6.70 -23.30 29.43
C LEU A 259 -7.53 -24.58 29.71
N LEU A 260 -6.92 -25.75 29.65
CA LEU A 260 -7.55 -27.07 29.84
C LEU A 260 -7.23 -27.69 31.20
N HIS A 261 -6.88 -26.91 32.20
CA HIS A 261 -6.36 -27.31 33.53
C HIS A 261 -7.17 -28.39 34.28
N GLU A 262 -8.39 -28.70 33.87
CA GLU A 262 -9.24 -29.73 34.45
C GLU A 262 -8.98 -31.11 33.80
N ILE A 263 -8.25 -31.17 32.68
CA ILE A 263 -7.94 -32.42 31.97
C ILE A 263 -6.47 -32.74 32.22
N ASP A 264 -6.17 -33.94 32.55
CA ASP A 264 -4.80 -34.41 32.70
C ASP A 264 -4.05 -34.36 31.37
N GLN A 265 -2.76 -34.02 31.40
CA GLN A 265 -1.96 -33.76 30.19
C GLN A 265 -1.86 -34.98 29.26
N GLU A 266 -1.76 -36.20 29.84
CA GLU A 266 -1.70 -37.44 29.06
C GLU A 266 -3.07 -37.73 28.43
N SER A 267 -4.15 -37.47 29.16
CA SER A 267 -5.52 -37.67 28.69
C SER A 267 -5.90 -36.69 27.55
N MET A 268 -5.32 -35.47 27.54
CA MET A 268 -5.62 -34.45 26.46
C MET A 268 -5.27 -34.96 25.06
N ILE A 269 -4.30 -35.84 24.95
CA ILE A 269 -3.80 -36.36 23.67
C ILE A 269 -4.24 -37.79 23.40
N SER A 270 -4.98 -38.39 24.35
CA SER A 270 -5.44 -39.76 24.25
C SER A 270 -6.66 -39.90 23.33
N ASP A 271 -6.95 -41.12 22.92
CA ASP A 271 -8.12 -41.43 22.10
C ASP A 271 -9.43 -41.42 22.91
N ASP A 272 -9.38 -41.14 24.24
CA ASP A 272 -10.57 -40.94 25.07
C ASP A 272 -11.42 -39.73 24.59
N PHE A 273 -10.79 -38.79 23.90
CA PHE A 273 -11.47 -37.65 23.30
C PHE A 273 -11.55 -37.80 21.77
N PRO A 274 -12.74 -37.62 21.17
CA PRO A 274 -12.91 -37.73 19.73
C PRO A 274 -12.23 -36.57 19.02
N ILE A 275 -11.75 -36.80 17.79
CA ILE A 275 -11.30 -35.76 16.88
C ILE A 275 -12.52 -34.96 16.42
N LEU A 276 -12.43 -33.64 16.52
CA LEU A 276 -13.48 -32.70 16.18
C LEU A 276 -13.09 -31.90 14.94
N ASP A 277 -14.10 -31.43 14.20
CA ASP A 277 -13.90 -30.48 13.10
C ASP A 277 -13.26 -29.18 13.61
N GLU A 278 -12.46 -28.56 12.75
CA GLU A 278 -11.81 -27.31 13.05
C GLU A 278 -12.84 -26.18 13.29
N PRO A 279 -12.82 -25.54 14.49
CA PRO A 279 -13.75 -24.48 14.78
C PRO A 279 -13.40 -23.22 14.00
N ARG A 280 -14.38 -22.64 13.32
CA ARG A 280 -14.20 -21.40 12.58
C ARG A 280 -14.06 -20.21 13.52
N LEU A 281 -12.97 -19.45 13.37
CA LEU A 281 -12.87 -18.09 13.88
C LEU A 281 -13.52 -17.15 12.87
N LYS A 282 -14.49 -16.34 13.32
CA LYS A 282 -15.13 -15.34 12.45
C LYS A 282 -14.10 -14.38 11.89
N ASN A 283 -14.13 -14.18 10.57
CA ASN A 283 -13.32 -13.19 9.90
C ASN A 283 -13.85 -11.77 10.15
N GLU A 284 -13.01 -10.77 9.93
CA GLU A 284 -13.40 -9.36 10.08
C GLU A 284 -14.56 -9.00 9.17
N SER A 285 -14.58 -9.50 7.93
CA SER A 285 -15.69 -9.31 7.00
C SER A 285 -17.02 -9.87 7.49
N GLU A 286 -17.01 -10.94 8.27
CA GLU A 286 -18.22 -11.50 8.90
C GLU A 286 -18.71 -10.69 10.10
N ILE A 287 -17.81 -9.96 10.77
CA ILE A 287 -18.11 -9.11 11.93
C ILE A 287 -18.54 -7.72 11.49
N SER A 288 -17.76 -7.08 10.63
CA SER A 288 -17.95 -5.69 10.18
C SER A 288 -18.75 -5.56 8.90
N GLY A 289 -18.90 -6.64 8.13
CA GLY A 289 -19.49 -6.66 6.78
C GLY A 289 -18.53 -6.21 5.67
N PHE A 290 -17.27 -5.88 6.03
CA PHE A 290 -16.26 -5.40 5.08
C PHE A 290 -14.89 -5.99 5.38
N GLU A 291 -14.09 -6.22 4.34
CA GLU A 291 -12.69 -6.58 4.49
C GLU A 291 -11.85 -5.34 4.82
N SER A 292 -10.80 -5.53 5.60
CA SER A 292 -9.85 -4.48 5.94
C SER A 292 -8.42 -4.97 5.73
N LEU A 293 -7.69 -4.31 4.83
CA LEU A 293 -6.29 -4.62 4.57
C LEU A 293 -5.43 -4.45 5.83
N GLY A 294 -5.70 -3.41 6.63
CA GLY A 294 -4.99 -3.18 7.88
C GLY A 294 -5.22 -4.28 8.91
N VAL A 295 -6.44 -4.82 9.01
CA VAL A 295 -6.73 -5.97 9.88
C VAL A 295 -6.05 -7.22 9.34
N MET A 296 -6.12 -7.48 8.04
CA MET A 296 -5.44 -8.64 7.42
C MET A 296 -3.94 -8.60 7.69
N THR A 297 -3.32 -7.44 7.56
CA THR A 297 -1.88 -7.26 7.84
C THR A 297 -1.55 -7.44 9.32
N ALA A 298 -2.37 -6.88 10.23
CA ALA A 298 -2.17 -7.05 11.67
C ALA A 298 -2.32 -8.52 12.11
N GLU A 299 -3.14 -9.31 11.43
CA GLU A 299 -3.32 -10.73 11.69
C GLU A 299 -2.27 -11.62 10.98
N ALA A 300 -1.62 -11.14 9.92
CA ALA A 300 -0.71 -11.94 9.09
C ALA A 300 0.42 -12.63 9.88
N PRO A 301 1.07 -12.01 10.89
CA PRO A 301 2.10 -12.67 11.70
C PRO A 301 1.60 -13.87 12.50
N TYR A 302 0.30 -13.92 12.76
CA TYR A 302 -0.37 -14.96 13.57
C TYR A 302 -1.05 -16.02 12.71
N ARG A 303 -1.07 -15.86 11.39
CA ARG A 303 -1.64 -16.81 10.43
C ARG A 303 -0.54 -17.60 9.72
N VAL A 304 -0.96 -18.62 9.01
CA VAL A 304 -0.07 -19.27 8.02
C VAL A 304 0.36 -18.22 6.98
N PRO A 305 1.65 -18.17 6.61
CA PRO A 305 2.12 -17.24 5.59
C PRO A 305 1.26 -17.31 4.33
N ALA A 306 0.77 -16.19 3.89
CA ALA A 306 -0.10 -16.09 2.73
C ALA A 306 0.64 -16.56 1.47
N LYS A 307 -0.05 -17.30 0.60
CA LYS A 307 0.45 -17.58 -0.75
C LYS A 307 0.38 -16.32 -1.59
N LEU A 308 1.22 -16.22 -2.62
CA LEU A 308 1.18 -15.12 -3.59
C LEU A 308 -0.16 -15.11 -4.35
N ASP A 309 -1.00 -14.13 -4.05
CA ASP A 309 -2.28 -13.90 -4.71
C ASP A 309 -2.16 -12.79 -5.76
N LEU A 310 -1.72 -13.18 -6.95
CA LEU A 310 -1.58 -12.25 -8.08
C LEU A 310 -2.93 -11.68 -8.53
N SER A 311 -4.04 -12.38 -8.31
CA SER A 311 -5.37 -11.87 -8.67
C SER A 311 -5.80 -10.73 -7.75
N GLN A 312 -5.52 -10.83 -6.45
CA GLN A 312 -5.74 -9.74 -5.51
C GLN A 312 -4.84 -8.53 -5.83
N ILE A 313 -3.56 -8.78 -6.12
CA ILE A 313 -2.61 -7.75 -6.52
C ILE A 313 -3.07 -7.02 -7.79
N GLU A 314 -3.49 -7.76 -8.81
CA GLU A 314 -4.08 -7.20 -10.04
C GLU A 314 -5.28 -6.31 -9.74
N SER A 315 -6.21 -6.78 -8.90
CA SER A 315 -7.40 -6.03 -8.50
C SER A 315 -7.03 -4.71 -7.80
N LEU A 316 -6.09 -4.73 -6.85
CA LEU A 316 -5.64 -3.54 -6.13
C LEU A 316 -5.00 -2.51 -7.07
N LEU A 317 -4.08 -2.95 -7.94
CA LEU A 317 -3.37 -2.07 -8.88
C LEU A 317 -4.30 -1.52 -9.97
N THR A 318 -5.22 -2.34 -10.48
CA THR A 318 -6.21 -1.91 -11.46
C THR A 318 -7.17 -0.87 -10.89
N ALA A 319 -7.63 -1.07 -9.64
CA ALA A 319 -8.48 -0.10 -8.97
C ALA A 319 -7.73 1.22 -8.71
N ARG A 320 -6.44 1.16 -8.35
CA ARG A 320 -5.64 2.37 -8.16
C ARG A 320 -5.35 3.09 -9.49
N ALA A 321 -5.08 2.37 -10.56
CA ALA A 321 -4.96 2.94 -11.91
C ALA A 321 -6.25 3.68 -12.31
N SER A 322 -7.40 3.05 -12.10
CA SER A 322 -8.70 3.68 -12.33
C SER A 322 -8.90 4.95 -11.50
N ALA A 323 -8.46 4.96 -10.24
CA ALA A 323 -8.52 6.14 -9.38
C ALA A 323 -7.61 7.28 -9.87
N ALA A 324 -6.44 6.97 -10.44
CA ALA A 324 -5.55 7.95 -11.06
C ALA A 324 -6.20 8.59 -12.31
N GLU A 325 -6.83 7.77 -13.16
CA GLU A 325 -7.61 8.25 -14.29
C GLU A 325 -8.73 9.19 -13.86
N ASP A 326 -9.52 8.79 -12.85
CA ASP A 326 -10.62 9.59 -12.34
C ASP A 326 -10.14 10.91 -11.71
N HIS A 327 -8.96 10.89 -11.08
CA HIS A 327 -8.31 12.11 -10.57
C HIS A 327 -7.92 13.06 -11.70
N LEU A 328 -7.25 12.57 -12.74
CA LEU A 328 -6.85 13.39 -13.89
C LEU A 328 -8.08 13.97 -14.62
N TRP A 329 -9.11 13.17 -14.83
CA TRP A 329 -10.36 13.66 -15.41
C TRP A 329 -11.04 14.73 -14.55
N ALA A 330 -11.11 14.52 -13.23
CA ALA A 330 -11.69 15.50 -12.32
C ALA A 330 -10.92 16.83 -12.34
N LEU A 331 -9.59 16.79 -12.45
CA LEU A 331 -8.75 17.98 -12.63
C LEU A 331 -9.04 18.71 -13.94
N ARG A 332 -9.34 17.97 -15.01
CA ARG A 332 -9.58 18.55 -16.33
C ARG A 332 -11.01 19.05 -16.53
N GLU A 333 -11.97 18.50 -15.82
CA GLU A 333 -13.39 18.77 -16.05
C GLU A 333 -14.03 19.67 -15.00
N ASP A 334 -13.62 19.59 -13.73
CA ASP A 334 -14.30 20.21 -12.59
C ASP A 334 -13.51 21.42 -12.04
N PRO A 335 -13.98 22.65 -12.27
CA PRO A 335 -13.30 23.85 -11.77
C PRO A 335 -13.15 23.91 -10.25
N GLU A 336 -14.16 23.45 -9.49
CA GLU A 336 -14.12 23.43 -8.02
C GLU A 336 -13.09 22.41 -7.52
N TYR A 337 -13.07 21.21 -8.12
CA TYR A 337 -12.08 20.18 -7.77
C TYR A 337 -10.67 20.65 -8.07
N PHE A 338 -10.44 21.21 -9.27
CA PHE A 338 -9.17 21.77 -9.68
C PHE A 338 -8.66 22.82 -8.69
N ALA A 339 -9.50 23.80 -8.36
CA ALA A 339 -9.13 24.88 -7.42
C ALA A 339 -8.76 24.32 -6.05
N ARG A 340 -9.52 23.33 -5.55
CA ARG A 340 -9.25 22.69 -4.27
C ARG A 340 -7.92 21.93 -4.27
N VAL A 341 -7.63 21.15 -5.30
CA VAL A 341 -6.36 20.43 -5.43
C VAL A 341 -5.18 21.40 -5.49
N MET A 342 -5.32 22.51 -6.22
CA MET A 342 -4.28 23.54 -6.29
C MET A 342 -4.04 24.22 -4.94
N LEU A 343 -5.09 24.51 -4.16
CA LEU A 343 -4.96 25.07 -2.81
C LEU A 343 -4.36 24.05 -1.84
N GLU A 344 -4.78 22.81 -1.91
CA GLU A 344 -4.23 21.71 -1.09
C GLU A 344 -2.74 21.50 -1.39
N ALA A 345 -2.36 21.46 -2.66
CA ALA A 345 -0.97 21.38 -3.06
C ALA A 345 -0.14 22.58 -2.57
N LYS A 346 -0.71 23.80 -2.57
CA LYS A 346 -0.08 24.97 -1.97
C LYS A 346 0.12 24.80 -0.47
N ASP A 347 -0.92 24.38 0.24
CA ASP A 347 -0.89 24.28 1.70
C ASP A 347 0.09 23.21 2.23
N HIS A 348 0.45 22.23 1.39
CA HIS A 348 1.43 21.20 1.75
C HIS A 348 2.88 21.54 1.39
N ARG A 349 3.14 22.75 0.88
CA ARG A 349 4.51 23.14 0.51
C ARG A 349 5.32 23.63 1.70
N GLN A 350 6.61 23.33 1.71
CA GLN A 350 7.54 23.78 2.75
C GLN A 350 7.72 25.30 2.77
N GLU A 351 7.44 26.00 1.67
CA GLU A 351 7.40 27.48 1.63
C GLU A 351 6.35 28.06 2.59
N MET A 352 5.33 27.27 2.99
CA MET A 352 4.34 27.68 3.96
C MET A 352 4.86 27.74 5.40
N LEU A 353 5.99 27.10 5.69
CA LEU A 353 6.66 27.19 6.98
C LEU A 353 7.20 28.61 7.21
N LYS A 354 7.10 29.08 8.44
CA LYS A 354 7.85 30.26 8.90
C LYS A 354 9.30 29.87 9.20
N ASP A 355 10.21 30.81 9.03
CA ASP A 355 11.58 30.58 9.48
C ASP A 355 11.71 30.66 11.02
N ILE A 356 12.89 30.35 11.54
CA ILE A 356 13.17 30.40 12.99
C ILE A 356 12.97 31.81 13.59
N THR A 357 12.94 32.87 12.76
CA THR A 357 12.65 34.25 13.18
C THR A 357 11.17 34.61 13.03
N GLY A 358 10.32 33.69 12.57
CA GLY A 358 8.88 33.88 12.36
C GLY A 358 8.48 34.52 11.03
N LYS A 359 9.43 34.75 10.10
CA LYS A 359 9.19 35.38 8.78
C LYS A 359 8.67 34.35 7.77
N SER A 360 7.74 34.79 6.93
CA SER A 360 7.22 34.01 5.81
C SER A 360 8.24 33.94 4.66
N HIS A 361 8.11 32.89 3.82
CA HIS A 361 8.98 32.70 2.67
C HIS A 361 8.83 33.85 1.64
N PRO A 362 9.90 34.35 1.03
CA PRO A 362 9.85 35.47 0.05
C PRO A 362 8.86 35.24 -1.08
N SER A 363 8.71 33.99 -1.60
CA SER A 363 7.77 33.69 -2.70
C SER A 363 6.29 33.88 -2.34
N LEU A 364 5.96 34.03 -1.04
CA LEU A 364 4.60 34.30 -0.60
C LEU A 364 4.25 35.82 -0.59
N ARG A 365 5.22 36.70 -0.82
CA ARG A 365 5.01 38.14 -0.85
C ARG A 365 4.16 38.56 -2.06
N PRO A 366 3.38 39.64 -1.94
CA PRO A 366 2.70 40.24 -3.09
C PRO A 366 3.70 40.51 -4.23
N GLY A 367 3.33 40.17 -5.45
CA GLY A 367 4.18 40.34 -6.65
C GLY A 367 5.17 39.20 -6.92
N GLN A 368 5.40 38.27 -6.01
CA GLN A 368 6.25 37.08 -6.23
C GLN A 368 5.45 35.75 -6.30
N GLN A 369 4.15 35.83 -6.25
CA GLN A 369 3.28 34.66 -6.21
C GLN A 369 3.29 33.83 -7.49
N ASP A 370 3.64 34.40 -8.63
CA ASP A 370 3.71 33.66 -9.90
C ASP A 370 4.72 32.51 -9.84
N ILE A 371 5.80 32.67 -9.09
CA ILE A 371 6.84 31.64 -8.94
C ILE A 371 6.30 30.44 -8.14
N ILE A 372 5.62 30.70 -7.03
CA ILE A 372 5.06 29.60 -6.22
C ILE A 372 3.93 28.89 -6.96
N TRP A 373 3.06 29.64 -7.66
CA TRP A 373 2.00 29.04 -8.47
C TRP A 373 2.53 28.21 -9.64
N SER A 374 3.64 28.64 -10.27
CA SER A 374 4.33 27.85 -11.28
C SER A 374 4.79 26.48 -10.73
N ARG A 375 5.43 26.47 -9.56
CA ARG A 375 5.86 25.25 -8.90
C ARG A 375 4.69 24.35 -8.50
N ILE A 376 3.62 24.94 -7.94
CA ILE A 376 2.40 24.21 -7.55
C ILE A 376 1.78 23.54 -8.77
N THR A 377 1.61 24.31 -9.85
CA THR A 377 1.02 23.82 -11.09
C THR A 377 1.86 22.70 -11.71
N GLY A 378 3.17 22.91 -11.82
CA GLY A 378 4.09 21.90 -12.36
C GLY A 378 4.00 20.59 -11.56
N THR A 379 4.10 20.66 -10.23
CA THR A 379 4.00 19.48 -9.36
C THR A 379 2.65 18.77 -9.47
N ALA A 380 1.53 19.53 -9.46
CA ALA A 380 0.20 18.94 -9.52
C ALA A 380 -0.08 18.23 -10.86
N VAL A 381 0.32 18.84 -11.97
CA VAL A 381 0.16 18.26 -13.32
C VAL A 381 1.06 17.03 -13.48
N SER A 382 2.36 17.16 -13.14
CA SER A 382 3.30 16.04 -13.21
C SER A 382 2.81 14.84 -12.40
N LYS A 383 2.40 15.08 -11.16
CA LYS A 383 1.89 14.03 -10.28
C LYS A 383 0.71 13.32 -10.92
N ALA A 384 -0.29 14.07 -11.42
CA ALA A 384 -1.49 13.49 -12.00
C ALA A 384 -1.18 12.64 -13.26
N TYR A 385 -0.24 13.07 -14.10
CA TYR A 385 0.14 12.32 -15.30
C TYR A 385 0.96 11.08 -14.96
N LEU A 386 1.97 11.23 -14.09
CA LEU A 386 2.84 10.12 -13.70
C LEU A 386 2.10 9.04 -12.91
N GLU A 387 1.11 9.39 -12.10
CA GLU A 387 0.28 8.40 -11.40
C GLU A 387 -0.54 7.54 -12.37
N VAL A 388 -1.09 8.14 -13.43
CA VAL A 388 -1.79 7.39 -14.48
C VAL A 388 -0.83 6.41 -15.14
N GLU A 389 0.34 6.86 -15.59
CA GLU A 389 1.33 6.03 -16.26
C GLU A 389 1.82 4.89 -15.37
N MET A 390 2.26 5.22 -14.16
CA MET A 390 2.87 4.29 -13.21
C MET A 390 1.90 3.17 -12.81
N PHE A 391 0.68 3.52 -12.40
CA PHE A 391 -0.27 2.50 -11.96
C PHE A 391 -0.88 1.72 -13.12
N HIS A 392 -0.97 2.32 -14.31
CA HIS A 392 -1.35 1.59 -15.51
C HIS A 392 -0.30 0.53 -15.87
N GLU A 393 0.99 0.87 -15.86
CA GLU A 393 2.09 -0.06 -16.11
C GLU A 393 2.10 -1.18 -15.07
N LEU A 394 2.03 -0.86 -13.77
CA LEU A 394 1.99 -1.87 -12.72
C LEU A 394 0.77 -2.80 -12.84
N SER A 395 -0.40 -2.26 -13.18
CA SER A 395 -1.61 -3.06 -13.44
C SER A 395 -1.43 -3.98 -14.66
N SER A 396 -0.79 -3.49 -15.72
CA SER A 396 -0.50 -4.27 -16.93
C SER A 396 0.44 -5.44 -16.63
N GLN A 397 1.51 -5.20 -15.87
CA GLN A 397 2.45 -6.24 -15.44
C GLN A 397 1.77 -7.28 -14.53
N ALA A 398 0.93 -6.84 -13.58
CA ALA A 398 0.17 -7.75 -12.72
C ALA A 398 -0.77 -8.65 -13.54
N LYS A 399 -1.48 -8.11 -14.52
CA LYS A 399 -2.33 -8.90 -15.46
C LYS A 399 -1.52 -9.95 -16.23
N ASN A 400 -0.34 -9.56 -16.72
CA ASN A 400 0.54 -10.50 -17.39
C ASN A 400 1.03 -11.61 -16.44
N LEU A 401 1.36 -11.28 -15.20
CA LEU A 401 1.77 -12.27 -14.19
C LEU A 401 0.64 -13.24 -13.84
N VAL A 402 -0.62 -12.78 -13.72
CA VAL A 402 -1.79 -13.66 -13.53
C VAL A 402 -1.93 -14.64 -14.71
N ARG A 403 -1.73 -14.14 -15.93
CA ARG A 403 -1.75 -15.01 -17.15
C ARG A 403 -0.65 -16.06 -17.11
N LEU A 404 0.59 -15.65 -16.79
CA LEU A 404 1.74 -16.55 -16.72
C LEU A 404 1.61 -17.58 -15.59
N GLN A 405 1.12 -17.16 -14.41
CA GLN A 405 0.87 -18.07 -13.30
C GLN A 405 -0.12 -19.18 -13.68
N LYS A 406 -1.18 -18.84 -14.43
CA LYS A 406 -2.13 -19.83 -14.96
C LYS A 406 -1.50 -20.71 -16.02
N GLN A 407 -0.69 -20.15 -16.94
CA GLN A 407 -0.01 -20.88 -18.00
C GLN A 407 0.97 -21.92 -17.46
N TYR A 408 1.68 -21.59 -16.38
CA TYR A 408 2.73 -22.45 -15.80
C TYR A 408 2.29 -23.17 -14.52
N ALA A 409 0.98 -23.19 -14.20
CA ALA A 409 0.46 -23.72 -12.94
C ALA A 409 0.98 -25.13 -12.60
N ASP A 410 1.06 -26.04 -13.59
CA ASP A 410 1.52 -27.43 -13.42
C ASP A 410 3.05 -27.54 -13.23
N GLN A 411 3.80 -26.48 -13.56
CA GLN A 411 5.27 -26.45 -13.47
C GLN A 411 5.75 -25.77 -12.18
N ILE A 412 4.88 -25.00 -11.51
CA ILE A 412 5.21 -24.32 -10.26
C ILE A 412 5.21 -25.34 -9.12
N ASN A 413 6.40 -25.75 -8.71
CA ASN A 413 6.61 -26.71 -7.65
C ASN A 413 7.77 -26.24 -6.74
N PRO A 414 7.60 -26.20 -5.41
CA PRO A 414 8.64 -25.73 -4.48
C PRO A 414 9.99 -26.47 -4.56
N SER A 415 10.02 -27.69 -5.09
CA SER A 415 11.26 -28.44 -5.28
C SER A 415 12.01 -28.11 -6.59
N LYS A 416 11.46 -27.24 -7.44
CA LYS A 416 12.03 -26.86 -8.74
C LYS A 416 12.14 -25.34 -8.85
N ASP A 417 13.01 -24.89 -9.73
CA ASP A 417 13.07 -23.49 -10.10
C ASP A 417 11.81 -23.09 -10.88
N LEU A 418 11.46 -21.80 -10.80
CA LEU A 418 10.33 -21.27 -11.57
C LEU A 418 10.65 -21.31 -13.06
N PRO A 419 9.61 -21.43 -13.92
CA PRO A 419 9.79 -21.21 -15.37
C PRO A 419 10.44 -19.85 -15.63
N GLU A 420 11.46 -19.82 -16.47
CA GLU A 420 12.32 -18.64 -16.68
C GLU A 420 11.55 -17.37 -17.05
N GLU A 421 10.57 -17.48 -17.95
CA GLU A 421 9.72 -16.35 -18.36
C GLU A 421 8.93 -15.79 -17.17
N TYR A 422 8.35 -16.66 -16.34
CA TYR A 422 7.55 -16.28 -15.19
C TYR A 422 8.42 -15.62 -14.11
N GLU A 423 9.58 -16.21 -13.81
CA GLU A 423 10.52 -15.64 -12.83
C GLU A 423 11.07 -14.28 -13.28
N ARG A 424 11.47 -14.13 -14.55
CA ARG A 424 11.94 -12.86 -15.11
C ARG A 424 10.88 -11.76 -14.97
N GLN A 425 9.60 -12.09 -15.23
CA GLN A 425 8.51 -11.13 -15.06
C GLN A 425 8.25 -10.77 -13.59
N LEU A 426 8.39 -11.71 -12.65
CA LEU A 426 8.29 -11.43 -11.20
C LEU A 426 9.42 -10.50 -10.74
N ILE A 427 10.65 -10.72 -11.17
CA ILE A 427 11.81 -9.87 -10.85
C ILE A 427 11.65 -8.48 -11.45
N ARG A 428 11.22 -8.38 -12.71
CA ARG A 428 10.89 -7.13 -13.39
C ARG A 428 9.80 -6.36 -12.60
N PHE A 429 8.73 -7.03 -12.26
CA PHE A 429 7.62 -6.43 -11.51
C PHE A 429 8.07 -5.93 -10.13
N ARG A 430 8.87 -6.71 -9.40
CA ARG A 430 9.46 -6.28 -8.12
C ARG A 430 10.33 -5.04 -8.29
N HIS A 431 11.15 -4.97 -9.33
CA HIS A 431 11.95 -3.78 -9.65
C HIS A 431 11.06 -2.56 -9.88
N TYR A 432 10.02 -2.67 -10.72
CA TYR A 432 9.10 -1.56 -11.01
C TYR A 432 8.34 -1.09 -9.78
N LEU A 433 7.90 -1.99 -8.91
CA LEU A 433 7.29 -1.63 -7.62
C LEU A 433 8.24 -0.82 -6.73
N THR A 434 9.50 -1.23 -6.66
CA THR A 434 10.53 -0.51 -5.88
C THR A 434 10.77 0.89 -6.45
N GLN A 435 10.83 1.04 -7.77
CA GLN A 435 10.94 2.37 -8.39
C GLN A 435 9.66 3.20 -8.18
N ALA A 436 8.48 2.59 -8.29
CA ALA A 436 7.20 3.26 -8.09
C ALA A 436 7.03 3.83 -6.66
N ALA A 437 7.56 3.17 -5.64
CA ALA A 437 7.53 3.66 -4.26
C ALA A 437 8.23 5.00 -4.09
N LYS A 438 9.27 5.29 -4.87
CA LYS A 438 10.09 6.51 -4.75
C LYS A 438 9.28 7.80 -4.96
N GLY A 439 8.29 7.79 -5.85
CA GLY A 439 7.42 8.93 -6.12
C GLY A 439 6.61 9.35 -4.90
N PRO A 440 5.75 8.48 -4.35
CA PRO A 440 5.01 8.74 -3.12
C PRO A 440 5.90 9.06 -1.91
N LEU A 441 7.04 8.37 -1.73
CA LEU A 441 8.00 8.66 -0.65
C LEU A 441 8.58 10.07 -0.75
N THR A 442 9.04 10.47 -1.93
CA THR A 442 9.57 11.83 -2.18
C THR A 442 8.49 12.87 -1.94
N THR A 443 7.27 12.63 -2.42
CA THR A 443 6.13 13.53 -2.21
C THR A 443 5.78 13.63 -0.72
N LEU A 444 5.80 12.52 0.00
CA LEU A 444 5.56 12.47 1.44
C LEU A 444 6.60 13.32 2.20
N LYS A 445 7.89 13.14 1.90
CA LYS A 445 9.00 13.94 2.46
C LYS A 445 8.79 15.44 2.28
N LEU A 446 8.44 15.87 1.06
CA LEU A 446 8.27 17.28 0.73
C LEU A 446 6.99 17.88 1.33
N SER A 447 5.93 17.08 1.47
CA SER A 447 4.59 17.58 1.77
C SER A 447 4.15 17.41 3.23
N ALA A 448 4.63 16.37 3.92
CA ALA A 448 4.22 16.10 5.30
C ALA A 448 4.63 17.22 6.25
N ILE A 449 5.88 17.67 6.15
CA ILE A 449 6.44 18.76 6.98
C ILE A 449 5.68 20.06 6.76
N GLY A 450 5.26 20.34 5.52
CA GLY A 450 4.48 21.54 5.16
C GLY A 450 3.00 21.42 5.44
N SER A 451 2.48 20.22 5.73
CA SER A 451 1.03 19.99 5.93
C SER A 451 0.47 20.79 7.13
N PRO A 452 -0.75 21.32 7.02
CA PRO A 452 -1.33 22.15 8.08
C PRO A 452 -1.30 21.53 9.48
N PRO A 453 -1.62 20.22 9.69
CA PRO A 453 -1.60 19.62 11.03
C PRO A 453 -0.17 19.44 11.58
N LEU A 454 0.82 19.14 10.74
CA LEU A 454 2.21 18.88 11.18
C LEU A 454 3.09 20.14 11.19
N ARG A 455 2.71 21.19 10.49
CA ARG A 455 3.43 22.46 10.40
C ARG A 455 3.80 23.08 11.76
N PRO A 456 3.01 22.95 12.84
CA PRO A 456 3.38 23.47 14.16
C PRO A 456 4.68 22.88 14.72
N PHE A 457 5.11 21.72 14.29
CA PHE A 457 6.32 21.03 14.77
C PHE A 457 7.59 21.43 14.01
N PHE A 458 7.48 22.18 12.90
CA PHE A 458 8.59 22.48 12.01
C PHE A 458 8.80 23.96 11.77
N SER A 459 10.01 24.34 11.44
CA SER A 459 10.42 25.67 10.99
C SER A 459 11.41 25.53 9.84
N ARG A 460 11.56 26.58 9.03
CA ARG A 460 12.65 26.69 8.05
C ARG A 460 13.88 27.31 8.70
N GLU A 461 15.05 26.91 8.26
CA GLU A 461 16.24 27.70 8.50
C GLU A 461 16.19 29.03 7.72
N VAL A 462 16.92 30.02 8.22
CA VAL A 462 17.12 31.27 7.48
C VAL A 462 18.01 30.98 6.29
N PRO A 463 17.62 31.36 5.04
CA PRO A 463 18.44 31.12 3.87
C PRO A 463 19.84 31.71 4.02
N GLU A 464 20.86 30.96 3.62
CA GLU A 464 22.26 31.43 3.64
C GLU A 464 22.46 32.71 2.84
N SER A 465 21.69 32.89 1.77
CA SER A 465 21.67 34.11 0.96
C SER A 465 20.24 34.47 0.56
N PRO A 466 19.91 35.76 0.30
CA PRO A 466 18.59 36.16 -0.18
C PRO A 466 18.18 35.55 -1.52
N SER A 467 19.13 35.07 -2.29
CA SER A 467 18.92 34.39 -3.59
C SER A 467 18.81 32.87 -3.48
N SER A 468 19.06 32.28 -2.32
CA SER A 468 18.98 30.84 -2.13
C SER A 468 17.53 30.34 -2.29
N THR A 469 17.35 29.34 -3.15
CA THR A 469 16.06 28.65 -3.33
C THR A 469 15.97 27.39 -2.51
N LYS A 470 17.06 26.99 -1.81
CA LYS A 470 17.10 25.80 -0.98
C LYS A 470 16.30 26.05 0.31
N ILE A 471 15.38 25.17 0.60
CA ILE A 471 14.61 25.16 1.84
C ILE A 471 15.17 24.02 2.71
N VAL A 472 15.63 24.38 3.89
CA VAL A 472 16.02 23.43 4.93
C VAL A 472 14.98 23.51 6.03
N SER A 473 14.27 22.42 6.24
CA SER A 473 13.25 22.30 7.29
C SER A 473 13.85 21.61 8.50
N ILE A 474 13.61 22.16 9.68
CA ILE A 474 14.11 21.65 10.95
C ILE A 474 12.98 21.54 11.97
N SER A 475 13.17 20.75 13.00
CA SER A 475 12.27 20.73 14.14
C SER A 475 12.21 22.11 14.78
N LYS A 476 11.00 22.59 15.06
CA LYS A 476 10.78 23.94 15.59
C LYS A 476 11.36 24.07 17.01
N PRO A 477 12.29 25.01 17.26
CA PRO A 477 12.86 25.22 18.58
C PRO A 477 11.77 25.52 19.64
N GLY A 478 11.88 24.90 20.81
CA GLY A 478 10.96 25.10 21.93
C GLY A 478 9.66 24.30 21.86
N VAL A 479 9.34 23.63 20.75
CA VAL A 479 8.19 22.73 20.67
C VAL A 479 8.63 21.33 21.09
N LYS A 480 7.95 20.77 22.09
CA LYS A 480 8.17 19.39 22.56
C LYS A 480 6.95 18.55 22.20
N PRO A 481 7.04 17.73 21.12
CA PRO A 481 5.99 16.78 20.79
C PRO A 481 5.73 15.82 21.96
N ASP A 482 4.49 15.45 22.20
CA ASP A 482 4.15 14.39 23.15
C ASP A 482 4.56 12.99 22.65
N LYS A 483 4.24 11.95 23.41
CA LYS A 483 4.66 10.57 23.06
C LYS A 483 4.06 10.11 21.73
N LEU A 484 2.77 10.37 21.50
CA LEU A 484 2.06 9.99 20.29
C LEU A 484 2.60 10.76 19.07
N GLU A 485 2.75 12.08 19.22
CA GLU A 485 3.29 12.96 18.19
C GLU A 485 4.72 12.56 17.81
N LYS A 486 5.57 12.24 18.79
CA LYS A 486 6.93 11.73 18.54
C LYS A 486 6.92 10.42 17.76
N GLN A 487 6.08 9.47 18.14
CA GLN A 487 5.98 8.20 17.45
C GLN A 487 5.52 8.38 16.01
N LEU A 488 4.49 9.20 15.77
CA LEU A 488 4.00 9.50 14.42
C LEU A 488 5.08 10.19 13.57
N LEU A 489 5.74 11.22 14.11
CA LEU A 489 6.80 11.94 13.40
C LEU A 489 7.99 11.04 13.11
N TRP A 490 8.35 10.15 14.03
CA TRP A 490 9.42 9.18 13.82
C TRP A 490 9.09 8.18 12.70
N LEU A 491 7.89 7.60 12.70
CA LEU A 491 7.46 6.69 11.63
C LEU A 491 7.46 7.39 10.26
N LEU A 492 6.96 8.62 10.19
CA LEU A 492 6.99 9.39 8.96
C LEU A 492 8.41 9.73 8.51
N SER A 493 9.28 10.18 9.43
CA SER A 493 10.66 10.53 9.09
C SER A 493 11.44 9.30 8.60
N THR A 494 11.26 8.16 9.24
CA THR A 494 11.88 6.91 8.83
C THR A 494 11.50 6.49 7.40
N LEU A 495 10.25 6.76 6.98
CA LEU A 495 9.80 6.46 5.61
C LEU A 495 10.47 7.33 4.55
N TRP A 496 10.81 8.58 4.86
CA TRP A 496 11.34 9.51 3.84
C TRP A 496 12.83 9.80 3.95
N GLU A 497 13.50 9.35 5.00
CA GLU A 497 14.94 9.49 5.13
C GLU A 497 15.65 8.30 4.50
N ASP A 498 16.53 8.60 3.52
CA ASP A 498 17.50 7.63 3.02
C ASP A 498 18.55 7.46 4.11
N GLY A 499 18.37 6.54 5.03
CA GLY A 499 19.27 6.45 6.14
C GLY A 499 19.30 5.13 6.87
N GLN A 500 20.09 5.11 7.94
CA GLN A 500 20.31 3.95 8.79
C GLN A 500 19.01 3.37 9.37
N ASP A 501 17.97 4.17 9.51
CA ASP A 501 16.71 3.71 10.10
C ASP A 501 15.93 2.76 9.17
N LEU A 502 15.92 2.99 7.85
CA LEU A 502 15.37 2.04 6.87
C LEU A 502 16.22 0.78 6.69
N PHE A 503 17.47 0.82 7.09
CA PHE A 503 18.31 -0.37 7.10
C PHE A 503 17.83 -1.41 8.13
N PHE A 504 17.14 -0.98 9.17
CA PHE A 504 16.68 -1.86 10.27
C PHE A 504 15.27 -2.37 10.09
N ALA A 505 14.46 -1.73 9.23
CA ALA A 505 13.09 -2.15 9.00
C ALA A 505 12.70 -1.90 7.54
N SER A 506 12.14 -2.91 6.91
CA SER A 506 11.63 -2.75 5.54
C SER A 506 10.46 -1.75 5.50
N MET A 507 10.26 -1.11 4.34
CA MET A 507 9.18 -0.13 4.13
C MET A 507 7.80 -0.66 4.57
N ASN A 508 7.50 -1.94 4.29
CA ASN A 508 6.22 -2.53 4.67
C ASN A 508 6.01 -2.53 6.19
N VAL A 509 7.04 -2.82 6.98
CA VAL A 509 6.94 -2.80 8.44
C VAL A 509 6.61 -1.41 8.97
N ILE A 510 7.26 -0.37 8.43
CA ILE A 510 7.00 1.02 8.84
C ILE A 510 5.60 1.48 8.42
N VAL A 511 5.16 1.13 7.21
CA VAL A 511 3.82 1.46 6.70
C VAL A 511 2.74 0.75 7.52
N ASP A 512 2.97 -0.51 7.89
CA ASP A 512 2.04 -1.30 8.73
C ASP A 512 1.95 -0.74 10.15
N GLU A 513 3.08 -0.36 10.75
CA GLU A 513 3.09 0.29 12.06
C GLU A 513 2.42 1.66 12.06
N LEU A 514 2.58 2.41 10.98
CA LEU A 514 1.88 3.67 10.80
C LEU A 514 0.37 3.46 10.76
N GLU A 515 -0.12 2.50 9.97
CA GLU A 515 -1.54 2.17 9.91
C GLU A 515 -2.08 1.65 11.25
N ARG A 516 -1.30 0.80 11.96
CA ARG A 516 -1.64 0.33 13.28
C ARG A 516 -1.81 1.49 14.27
N LEU A 517 -0.90 2.46 14.25
CA LEU A 517 -0.99 3.68 15.06
C LEU A 517 -2.25 4.48 14.72
N LEU A 518 -2.54 4.66 13.43
CA LEU A 518 -3.69 5.40 12.95
C LEU A 518 -5.03 4.72 13.30
N GLN A 519 -5.06 3.39 13.37
CA GLN A 519 -6.25 2.66 13.79
C GLN A 519 -6.48 2.75 15.30
N ALA A 520 -5.40 2.63 16.08
CA ALA A 520 -5.49 2.65 17.55
C ALA A 520 -5.78 4.04 18.11
N GLU A 521 -5.24 5.11 17.49
CA GLU A 521 -5.22 6.46 18.04
C GLU A 521 -5.95 7.46 17.13
N PRO A 522 -7.19 7.85 17.45
CA PRO A 522 -7.94 8.84 16.67
C PRO A 522 -7.22 10.17 16.49
N ARG A 523 -6.47 10.61 17.50
CA ARG A 523 -5.69 11.85 17.46
C ARG A 523 -4.54 11.77 16.43
N ALA A 524 -3.93 10.61 16.22
CA ALA A 524 -2.92 10.44 15.19
C ALA A 524 -3.51 10.65 13.80
N ARG A 525 -4.74 10.19 13.56
CA ARG A 525 -5.48 10.43 12.31
C ARG A 525 -5.76 11.91 12.05
N GLU A 526 -6.04 12.69 13.08
CA GLU A 526 -6.27 14.14 12.97
C GLU A 526 -5.00 14.93 12.60
N LEU A 527 -3.82 14.38 12.93
CA LEU A 527 -2.52 14.95 12.55
C LEU A 527 -2.15 14.71 11.10
N LEU A 528 -2.86 13.84 10.38
CA LEU A 528 -2.64 13.57 8.97
C LEU A 528 -3.72 14.22 8.11
N SER A 529 -3.31 15.04 7.15
CA SER A 529 -4.21 15.59 6.16
C SER A 529 -4.71 14.52 5.17
N PRO A 530 -5.87 14.73 4.50
CA PRO A 530 -6.33 13.83 3.44
C PRO A 530 -5.30 13.61 2.34
N PHE A 531 -4.51 14.61 2.00
CA PHE A 531 -3.43 14.52 1.03
C PHE A 531 -2.34 13.53 1.47
N ILE A 532 -1.88 13.63 2.72
CA ILE A 532 -0.88 12.70 3.27
C ILE A 532 -1.44 11.29 3.40
N ASN A 533 -2.70 11.14 3.83
CA ASN A 533 -3.37 9.84 3.87
C ASN A 533 -3.49 9.18 2.49
N SER A 534 -3.66 9.96 1.42
CA SER A 534 -3.66 9.42 0.05
C SER A 534 -2.29 8.82 -0.33
N LEU A 535 -1.19 9.48 0.03
CA LEU A 535 0.16 8.97 -0.22
C LEU A 535 0.46 7.68 0.58
N ILE A 536 0.00 7.61 1.83
CA ILE A 536 0.09 6.40 2.65
C ILE A 536 -0.72 5.27 2.01
N GLY A 537 -1.89 5.57 1.46
CA GLY A 537 -2.69 4.60 0.71
C GLY A 537 -1.95 4.04 -0.51
N ASP A 538 -1.26 4.88 -1.28
CA ASP A 538 -0.46 4.44 -2.42
C ASP A 538 0.71 3.54 -1.97
N LEU A 539 1.43 3.96 -0.93
CA LEU A 539 2.51 3.18 -0.35
C LEU A 539 2.03 1.83 0.21
N SER A 540 0.82 1.77 0.77
CA SER A 540 0.26 0.52 1.29
C SER A 540 0.06 -0.53 0.21
N ILE A 541 -0.46 -0.14 -0.96
CA ILE A 541 -0.67 -1.05 -2.09
C ILE A 541 0.69 -1.60 -2.57
N ILE A 542 1.66 -0.71 -2.75
CA ILE A 542 3.01 -1.09 -3.22
C ILE A 542 3.70 -1.97 -2.17
N SER A 543 3.67 -1.58 -0.91
CA SER A 543 4.36 -2.32 0.16
C SER A 543 3.75 -3.70 0.40
N GLN A 544 2.43 -3.84 0.36
CA GLN A 544 1.76 -5.13 0.48
C GLN A 544 2.06 -6.05 -0.70
N THR A 545 2.13 -5.49 -1.91
CA THR A 545 2.53 -6.26 -3.09
C THR A 545 3.97 -6.75 -2.96
N LEU A 546 4.91 -5.89 -2.57
CA LEU A 546 6.30 -6.27 -2.31
C LEU A 546 6.41 -7.33 -1.21
N ASN A 547 5.63 -7.18 -0.13
CA ASN A 547 5.61 -8.14 0.96
C ASN A 547 5.16 -9.54 0.53
N GLN A 548 4.10 -9.63 -0.29
CA GLN A 548 3.64 -10.92 -0.85
C GLN A 548 4.69 -11.54 -1.78
N LEU A 549 5.35 -10.74 -2.61
CA LEU A 549 6.44 -11.22 -3.46
C LEU A 549 7.59 -11.76 -2.63
N ASP A 550 8.04 -11.03 -1.62
CA ASP A 550 9.13 -11.45 -0.74
C ASP A 550 8.80 -12.71 0.10
N LEU A 551 7.52 -13.01 0.29
CA LEU A 551 7.06 -14.24 0.95
C LEU A 551 6.81 -15.40 -0.03
N TYR A 552 7.04 -15.24 -1.32
CA TYR A 552 6.86 -16.28 -2.33
C TYR A 552 8.00 -17.29 -2.30
N GLN A 553 7.99 -18.12 -1.30
CA GLN A 553 9.02 -19.12 -1.02
C GLN A 553 8.76 -20.43 -1.79
N PRO A 554 9.83 -21.17 -2.18
CA PRO A 554 11.25 -20.97 -1.83
C PRO A 554 12.00 -19.94 -2.67
N TRP A 555 11.44 -19.42 -3.75
CA TRP A 555 12.14 -18.68 -4.80
C TRP A 555 12.53 -17.25 -4.40
N ALA A 556 11.73 -16.58 -3.59
CA ALA A 556 11.96 -15.17 -3.23
C ALA A 556 13.30 -14.92 -2.52
N GLN A 557 13.88 -15.92 -1.89
CA GLN A 557 15.19 -15.81 -1.24
C GLN A 557 16.33 -15.50 -2.21
N THR A 558 16.24 -15.98 -3.45
CA THR A 558 17.29 -15.77 -4.47
C THR A 558 17.14 -14.44 -5.21
N TRP A 559 16.00 -13.76 -5.07
CA TRP A 559 15.68 -12.62 -5.92
C TRP A 559 16.56 -11.38 -5.70
N GLU A 560 17.11 -11.19 -4.52
CA GLU A 560 18.05 -10.07 -4.30
C GLU A 560 19.32 -10.24 -5.12
N ASN A 561 19.88 -11.46 -5.18
CA ASN A 561 21.03 -11.77 -6.00
C ASN A 561 20.70 -11.66 -7.49
N LYS A 562 19.56 -12.22 -7.92
CA LYS A 562 19.10 -12.13 -9.32
C LYS A 562 18.83 -10.69 -9.75
N LEU A 563 18.28 -9.85 -8.86
CA LEU A 563 18.13 -8.42 -9.13
C LEU A 563 19.48 -7.73 -9.34
N ALA A 564 20.50 -8.09 -8.55
CA ALA A 564 21.85 -7.56 -8.72
C ALA A 564 22.49 -8.03 -10.02
N GLU A 565 22.31 -9.29 -10.39
CA GLU A 565 22.80 -9.87 -11.67
C GLU A 565 22.17 -9.22 -12.90
N CYS A 566 20.86 -8.89 -12.83
CA CYS A 566 20.11 -8.29 -13.94
C CYS A 566 19.94 -6.77 -13.80
N GLU A 567 20.68 -6.10 -12.92
CA GLU A 567 20.46 -4.71 -12.56
C GLU A 567 20.55 -3.78 -13.77
N ASP A 568 21.55 -3.93 -14.61
CA ASP A 568 21.75 -3.07 -15.79
C ASP A 568 20.65 -3.29 -16.85
N ASP A 569 20.23 -4.54 -17.09
CA ASP A 569 19.13 -4.85 -17.99
C ASP A 569 17.80 -4.29 -17.49
N LEU A 570 17.54 -4.41 -16.19
CA LEU A 570 16.33 -3.87 -15.56
C LEU A 570 16.32 -2.32 -15.58
N LYS A 571 17.47 -1.68 -15.37
CA LYS A 571 17.60 -0.22 -15.49
C LYS A 571 17.37 0.24 -16.92
N ALA A 572 17.92 -0.47 -17.90
CA ALA A 572 17.74 -0.16 -19.32
C ALA A 572 16.28 -0.31 -19.74
N ASP A 573 15.64 -1.42 -19.38
CA ASP A 573 14.21 -1.67 -19.63
C ASP A 573 13.34 -0.58 -18.97
N TYR A 574 13.59 -0.25 -17.70
CA TYR A 574 12.87 0.80 -17.00
C TYR A 574 13.07 2.18 -17.64
N ALA A 575 14.29 2.52 -18.04
CA ALA A 575 14.60 3.78 -18.70
C ALA A 575 13.87 3.93 -20.05
N GLU A 576 13.84 2.87 -20.86
CA GLU A 576 13.12 2.90 -22.14
C GLU A 576 11.59 3.01 -21.92
N GLN A 577 11.02 2.22 -21.01
CA GLN A 577 9.60 2.26 -20.67
C GLN A 577 9.16 3.64 -20.12
N THR A 578 10.00 4.27 -19.31
CA THR A 578 9.69 5.55 -18.65
C THR A 578 10.19 6.78 -19.41
N LYS A 579 10.74 6.64 -20.60
CA LYS A 579 11.27 7.72 -21.42
C LYS A 579 10.24 8.82 -21.69
N SER A 580 9.00 8.43 -22.03
CA SER A 580 7.89 9.35 -22.22
C SER A 580 7.52 10.09 -20.93
N TRP A 581 7.63 9.41 -19.77
CA TRP A 581 7.35 10.03 -18.47
C TRP A 581 8.38 11.11 -18.12
N ALA A 582 9.65 10.87 -18.43
CA ALA A 582 10.71 11.86 -18.26
C ALA A 582 10.48 13.10 -19.13
N LEU A 583 9.99 12.92 -20.35
CA LEU A 583 9.62 14.03 -21.23
C LEU A 583 8.43 14.83 -20.69
N MET A 584 7.38 14.15 -20.16
CA MET A 584 6.24 14.81 -19.51
C MET A 584 6.71 15.62 -18.29
N LEU A 585 7.57 15.04 -17.46
CA LEU A 585 8.13 15.71 -16.29
C LEU A 585 8.96 16.94 -16.71
N GLY A 586 9.82 16.79 -17.71
CA GLY A 586 10.61 17.89 -18.27
C GLY A 586 9.75 19.03 -18.80
N ALA A 587 8.65 18.69 -19.50
CA ALA A 587 7.70 19.67 -20.00
C ALA A 587 7.09 20.52 -18.87
N THR A 588 6.70 19.90 -17.75
CA THR A 588 6.08 20.62 -16.62
C THR A 588 7.05 21.52 -15.85
N HIS A 589 8.38 21.37 -16.03
CA HIS A 589 9.40 22.17 -15.34
C HIS A 589 9.93 23.34 -16.17
N GLU A 590 9.41 23.57 -17.37
CA GLU A 590 9.87 24.66 -18.23
C GLU A 590 9.37 26.04 -17.81
N ARG A 591 10.29 27.00 -17.68
CA ARG A 591 10.03 28.32 -17.06
C ARG A 591 9.03 29.22 -17.79
N GLY A 592 9.03 29.25 -19.12
CA GLY A 592 8.29 30.27 -19.88
C GLY A 592 6.78 30.07 -19.94
N LEU A 593 6.35 28.86 -20.24
CA LEU A 593 4.92 28.47 -20.30
C LEU A 593 4.30 28.22 -18.93
N GLN A 594 5.12 27.81 -17.95
CA GLN A 594 4.69 27.67 -16.56
C GLN A 594 4.09 28.96 -16.00
N LEU A 595 4.66 30.13 -16.29
CA LEU A 595 4.15 31.42 -15.80
C LEU A 595 2.75 31.74 -16.35
N ARG A 596 2.47 31.42 -17.61
CA ARG A 596 1.13 31.61 -18.18
C ARG A 596 0.12 30.64 -17.57
N ALA A 597 0.44 29.35 -17.50
CA ALA A 597 -0.39 28.34 -16.88
C ALA A 597 -0.60 28.63 -15.40
N ALA A 598 0.45 29.07 -14.68
CA ALA A 598 0.38 29.44 -13.27
C ALA A 598 -0.63 30.56 -12.97
N LYS A 599 -0.67 31.60 -13.83
CA LYS A 599 -1.66 32.69 -13.70
C LYS A 599 -3.09 32.18 -13.90
N LEU A 600 -3.29 31.25 -14.84
CA LEU A 600 -4.60 30.62 -15.07
C LEU A 600 -4.99 29.69 -13.92
N ALA A 601 -4.03 28.97 -13.33
CA ALA A 601 -4.27 28.03 -12.25
C ALA A 601 -4.59 28.68 -10.89
N ASN A 602 -4.17 29.93 -10.69
CA ASN A 602 -4.35 30.62 -9.39
C ASN A 602 -5.84 30.83 -9.08
N PRO A 603 -6.38 30.24 -7.98
CA PRO A 603 -7.78 30.37 -7.62
C PRO A 603 -8.12 31.65 -6.87
N ALA A 604 -7.18 32.58 -6.68
CA ALA A 604 -7.43 33.83 -5.99
C ALA A 604 -8.56 34.65 -6.65
N GLY A 605 -9.24 35.45 -5.83
CA GLY A 605 -10.35 36.30 -6.30
C GLY A 605 -11.61 35.55 -6.72
N GLY A 606 -11.76 34.28 -6.35
CA GLY A 606 -12.93 33.48 -6.71
C GLY A 606 -12.93 33.03 -8.17
N ALA A 607 -11.77 32.98 -8.82
CA ALA A 607 -11.61 32.66 -10.25
C ALA A 607 -12.19 31.30 -10.69
N PHE A 608 -12.39 30.38 -9.73
CA PHE A 608 -13.02 29.10 -9.93
C PHE A 608 -14.29 28.94 -9.09
N ALA A 609 -15.00 30.05 -8.79
CA ALA A 609 -16.30 29.98 -8.14
C ALA A 609 -17.29 29.18 -9.01
N TYR A 610 -17.71 28.03 -8.49
CA TYR A 610 -18.51 27.07 -9.27
C TYR A 610 -19.80 26.69 -8.52
N PRO A 611 -20.85 27.61 -8.52
CA PRO A 611 -22.07 27.46 -7.74
C PRO A 611 -23.04 26.42 -8.36
N ILE A 612 -22.57 25.21 -8.55
CA ILE A 612 -23.30 24.13 -9.25
C ILE A 612 -24.56 23.68 -8.50
N HIS A 613 -24.61 23.89 -7.18
CA HIS A 613 -25.73 23.55 -6.31
C HIS A 613 -26.87 24.60 -6.36
N LYS A 614 -26.62 25.76 -6.94
CA LYS A 614 -27.57 26.85 -7.02
C LYS A 614 -28.43 26.75 -8.28
N ARG A 615 -29.64 27.31 -8.23
CA ARG A 615 -30.52 27.39 -9.39
C ARG A 615 -29.84 28.13 -10.55
N ARG A 616 -30.17 27.74 -11.77
CA ARG A 616 -29.67 28.31 -13.02
C ARG A 616 -30.26 29.70 -13.27
N LYS A 617 -29.82 30.70 -12.51
CA LYS A 617 -30.06 32.14 -12.78
C LYS A 617 -28.88 32.70 -13.56
N LYS A 618 -29.06 33.86 -14.22
CA LYS A 618 -28.06 34.52 -15.05
C LYS A 618 -26.69 34.56 -14.37
N ASP A 619 -26.58 35.16 -13.20
CA ASP A 619 -25.34 35.33 -12.44
C ASP A 619 -24.64 33.99 -12.14
N ASN A 620 -25.42 32.96 -11.78
CA ASN A 620 -24.88 31.64 -11.50
C ASN A 620 -24.38 30.93 -12.79
N VAL A 621 -25.08 31.11 -13.89
CA VAL A 621 -24.68 30.56 -15.21
C VAL A 621 -23.42 31.24 -15.71
N GLU A 622 -23.32 32.56 -15.58
CA GLU A 622 -22.13 33.32 -15.92
C GLU A 622 -20.92 32.91 -15.07
N ALA A 623 -21.08 32.74 -13.75
CA ALA A 623 -20.04 32.25 -12.86
C ALA A 623 -19.55 30.84 -13.25
N LEU A 624 -20.45 29.93 -13.55
CA LEU A 624 -20.12 28.57 -14.00
C LEU A 624 -19.32 28.60 -15.31
N ARG A 625 -19.81 29.32 -16.31
CA ARG A 625 -19.12 29.46 -17.62
C ARG A 625 -17.76 30.11 -17.50
N SER A 626 -17.61 31.14 -16.67
CA SER A 626 -16.34 31.80 -16.40
C SER A 626 -15.30 30.84 -15.82
N ALA A 627 -15.68 30.05 -14.79
CA ALA A 627 -14.81 29.06 -14.18
C ALA A 627 -14.43 27.93 -15.16
N GLU A 628 -15.38 27.46 -15.96
CA GLU A 628 -15.17 26.45 -16.99
C GLU A 628 -14.23 26.94 -18.09
N SER A 629 -14.45 28.15 -18.60
CA SER A 629 -13.59 28.75 -19.62
C SER A 629 -12.16 28.94 -19.15
N ARG A 630 -12.00 29.36 -17.88
CA ARG A 630 -10.66 29.51 -17.28
C ARG A 630 -9.94 28.16 -17.14
N LEU A 631 -10.64 27.12 -16.72
CA LEU A 631 -10.10 25.77 -16.64
C LEU A 631 -9.70 25.23 -18.02
N ASP A 632 -10.54 25.43 -19.02
CA ASP A 632 -10.26 25.00 -20.39
C ASP A 632 -9.03 25.75 -20.96
N ALA A 633 -8.91 27.04 -20.69
CA ALA A 633 -7.74 27.83 -21.10
C ALA A 633 -6.45 27.35 -20.42
N PHE A 634 -6.54 26.96 -19.12
CA PHE A 634 -5.41 26.36 -18.41
C PHE A 634 -4.96 25.06 -19.08
N TRP A 635 -5.89 24.13 -19.30
CA TRP A 635 -5.55 22.84 -19.89
C TRP A 635 -5.10 22.95 -21.34
N ALA A 636 -5.65 23.86 -22.11
CA ALA A 636 -5.15 24.15 -23.46
C ALA A 636 -3.68 24.61 -23.44
N ALA A 637 -3.29 25.43 -22.46
CA ALA A 637 -1.90 25.84 -22.30
C ALA A 637 -0.98 24.68 -21.90
N ILE A 638 -1.44 23.79 -21.02
CA ILE A 638 -0.69 22.57 -20.64
C ILE A 638 -0.57 21.61 -21.83
N ASP A 639 -1.65 21.38 -22.58
CA ASP A 639 -1.65 20.46 -23.73
C ASP A 639 -0.70 20.98 -24.83
N GLN A 640 -0.67 22.28 -25.09
CA GLN A 640 0.29 22.91 -26.01
C GLN A 640 1.74 22.69 -25.53
N LEU A 641 1.98 22.84 -24.23
CA LEU A 641 3.30 22.62 -23.63
C LEU A 641 3.75 21.16 -23.77
N MET A 642 2.86 20.22 -23.43
CA MET A 642 3.13 18.79 -23.59
C MET A 642 3.42 18.41 -25.04
N LYS A 643 2.59 18.89 -25.97
CA LYS A 643 2.82 18.66 -27.41
C LYS A 643 4.15 19.21 -27.89
N ALA A 644 4.53 20.38 -27.47
CA ALA A 644 5.78 21.01 -27.88
C ALA A 644 7.04 20.30 -27.36
N LYS A 645 6.98 19.66 -26.18
CA LYS A 645 8.15 19.10 -25.48
C LYS A 645 8.18 17.58 -25.44
N ALA A 646 7.04 16.95 -25.30
CA ALA A 646 6.90 15.51 -25.21
C ALA A 646 6.22 14.88 -26.45
N GLY A 647 5.93 15.69 -27.47
CA GLY A 647 5.24 15.24 -28.68
C GLY A 647 3.79 14.84 -28.43
N ASP A 648 3.27 13.95 -29.26
CA ASP A 648 1.87 13.51 -29.19
C ASP A 648 1.61 12.46 -28.09
N LEU A 649 2.58 12.19 -27.22
CA LEU A 649 2.52 11.17 -26.13
C LEU A 649 2.07 9.79 -26.61
N GLN A 650 2.44 9.42 -27.84
CA GLN A 650 2.01 8.15 -28.44
C GLN A 650 2.39 6.96 -27.59
N GLY A 651 1.44 6.04 -27.42
CA GLY A 651 1.65 4.81 -26.66
C GLY A 651 1.55 4.97 -25.14
N THR A 652 1.27 6.16 -24.63
CA THR A 652 1.11 6.41 -23.19
C THR A 652 -0.34 6.19 -22.72
N ALA A 653 -0.51 5.83 -21.45
CA ALA A 653 -1.82 5.68 -20.81
C ALA A 653 -2.56 7.03 -20.75
N VAL A 654 -1.83 8.12 -20.54
CA VAL A 654 -2.38 9.49 -20.55
C VAL A 654 -2.97 9.83 -21.92
N GLN A 655 -2.29 9.50 -23.01
CA GLN A 655 -2.84 9.72 -24.35
C GLN A 655 -4.13 8.92 -24.56
N ALA A 656 -4.09 7.63 -24.24
CA ALA A 656 -5.27 6.76 -24.37
C ALA A 656 -6.46 7.29 -23.56
N LEU A 657 -6.19 7.81 -22.35
CA LEU A 657 -7.20 8.40 -21.50
C LEU A 657 -7.75 9.72 -22.09
N LEU A 658 -6.91 10.62 -22.53
CA LEU A 658 -7.31 11.93 -23.05
C LEU A 658 -7.97 11.86 -24.43
N SER A 659 -7.86 10.75 -25.13
CA SER A 659 -8.57 10.47 -26.37
C SER A 659 -10.05 10.08 -26.14
N GLN A 660 -10.46 9.82 -24.90
CA GLN A 660 -11.84 9.52 -24.55
C GLN A 660 -12.69 10.78 -24.46
N PRO A 661 -14.01 10.69 -24.73
CA PRO A 661 -14.91 11.83 -24.60
C PRO A 661 -15.07 12.28 -23.15
N ARG A 662 -15.27 13.57 -22.96
CA ARG A 662 -15.58 14.15 -21.64
C ARG A 662 -16.94 13.68 -21.13
N THR A 663 -17.04 13.51 -19.81
CA THR A 663 -18.30 13.20 -19.13
C THR A 663 -19.04 14.46 -18.68
N LEU A 664 -18.30 15.47 -18.20
CA LEU A 664 -18.91 16.72 -17.72
C LEU A 664 -19.14 17.70 -18.88
N GLN A 665 -20.42 17.94 -19.17
CA GLN A 665 -20.80 18.94 -20.15
C GLN A 665 -20.56 20.36 -19.63
N ARG A 666 -20.16 21.28 -20.53
CA ARG A 666 -20.03 22.70 -20.22
C ARG A 666 -21.41 23.36 -20.14
N THR A 667 -21.52 24.35 -19.25
CA THR A 667 -22.78 25.08 -19.00
C THR A 667 -23.18 25.87 -20.22
N ARG A 668 -24.42 25.68 -20.70
CA ARG A 668 -25.01 26.43 -21.82
C ARG A 668 -25.17 27.90 -21.44
N GLU A 669 -25.29 28.77 -22.45
CA GLU A 669 -25.58 30.18 -22.23
C GLU A 669 -26.93 30.40 -21.55
N TRP A 670 -26.99 31.47 -20.77
CA TRP A 670 -28.25 31.89 -20.19
C TRP A 670 -29.13 32.45 -21.31
N VAL A 671 -30.33 31.85 -21.45
CA VAL A 671 -31.38 32.36 -22.30
C VAL A 671 -32.49 32.87 -21.37
N GLU A 672 -32.90 34.12 -21.57
CA GLU A 672 -33.99 34.70 -20.77
C GLU A 672 -35.26 33.90 -21.04
N PRO A 673 -35.93 33.33 -20.02
CA PRO A 673 -37.17 32.59 -20.25
C PRO A 673 -38.20 33.54 -20.79
N GLU A 674 -38.72 33.24 -21.99
CA GLU A 674 -39.84 33.95 -22.55
C GLU A 674 -40.99 33.91 -21.60
N LYS A 675 -41.59 35.06 -21.29
CA LYS A 675 -42.78 35.19 -20.44
C LYS A 675 -43.97 34.58 -21.22
N THR A 676 -44.08 33.26 -21.23
CA THR A 676 -45.30 32.62 -21.72
C THR A 676 -46.42 32.94 -20.73
N ALA A 677 -47.45 33.61 -21.25
CA ALA A 677 -48.71 33.85 -20.55
C ALA A 677 -49.23 32.50 -20.05
N SER A 678 -49.66 32.48 -18.78
CA SER A 678 -50.11 31.31 -18.04
C SER A 678 -51.15 30.49 -18.85
N ALA A 679 -50.72 29.35 -19.38
CA ALA A 679 -51.63 28.29 -19.80
C ALA A 679 -51.81 27.30 -18.61
N PRO A 680 -52.96 26.69 -18.46
CA PRO A 680 -53.31 25.86 -17.30
C PRO A 680 -52.43 24.60 -17.23
N VAL A 681 -52.03 24.27 -16.02
CA VAL A 681 -51.20 23.10 -15.71
C VAL A 681 -51.94 21.83 -16.13
N THR A 682 -51.58 21.29 -17.28
CA THR A 682 -51.87 19.93 -17.65
C THR A 682 -50.73 19.04 -17.11
N GLN A 683 -51.06 18.07 -16.34
CA GLN A 683 -50.11 17.09 -15.82
C GLN A 683 -49.27 16.50 -16.94
N ILE A 684 -48.03 16.88 -17.01
CA ILE A 684 -47.04 16.25 -17.90
C ILE A 684 -46.56 15.00 -17.20
N GLN A 685 -47.16 13.87 -17.56
CA GLN A 685 -46.56 12.56 -17.42
C GLN A 685 -45.49 12.46 -18.52
N ASN A 686 -44.26 12.59 -18.18
CA ASN A 686 -43.02 12.01 -18.66
C ASN A 686 -41.85 12.97 -18.40
N PRO A 687 -40.83 12.59 -17.70
CA PRO A 687 -39.61 13.36 -17.67
C PRO A 687 -38.95 13.21 -19.03
N GLU A 688 -38.85 14.33 -19.78
CA GLU A 688 -38.04 14.39 -20.98
C GLU A 688 -36.64 13.82 -20.74
N PHE A 689 -36.33 12.85 -21.55
CA PHE A 689 -34.98 12.34 -21.73
C PHE A 689 -34.05 13.50 -22.01
N TYR A 690 -33.19 13.83 -21.08
CA TYR A 690 -32.04 14.68 -21.36
C TYR A 690 -31.18 13.97 -22.39
N ASP A 691 -31.07 14.58 -23.57
CA ASP A 691 -30.29 14.09 -24.69
C ASP A 691 -28.79 14.09 -24.35
N TRP A 692 -28.31 12.94 -23.88
CA TRP A 692 -26.91 12.67 -23.56
C TRP A 692 -26.08 12.37 -24.80
N ALA A 693 -26.66 12.52 -26.01
CA ALA A 693 -26.08 12.02 -27.24
C ALA A 693 -25.12 12.96 -27.96
N PHE A 694 -24.92 14.21 -27.49
CA PHE A 694 -24.04 15.15 -28.20
C PHE A 694 -22.77 15.48 -27.42
N TYR A 695 -21.79 14.57 -27.52
CA TYR A 695 -20.42 14.84 -27.08
C TYR A 695 -19.53 15.27 -28.22
N ARG A 696 -18.94 16.45 -28.14
CA ARG A 696 -17.73 16.81 -28.92
C ARG A 696 -16.52 16.77 -27.99
N PRO A 697 -15.45 16.05 -28.36
CA PRO A 697 -14.19 16.08 -27.60
C PRO A 697 -13.58 17.49 -27.68
N ILE A 698 -13.12 18.02 -26.53
CA ILE A 698 -12.57 19.39 -26.45
C ILE A 698 -11.03 19.38 -26.44
N SER A 699 -10.35 18.28 -26.54
CA SER A 699 -8.91 18.28 -26.75
C SER A 699 -8.58 18.27 -28.23
N SER A 700 -8.72 19.41 -28.88
CA SER A 700 -8.37 19.58 -30.30
C SER A 700 -6.89 19.32 -30.61
N ALA A 701 -6.01 19.36 -29.60
CA ALA A 701 -4.59 19.13 -29.81
C ALA A 701 -4.24 17.66 -30.12
N TYR A 702 -5.06 16.70 -29.68
CA TYR A 702 -4.81 15.26 -29.84
C TYR A 702 -5.77 14.57 -30.83
N SER A 703 -6.86 15.22 -31.27
CA SER A 703 -7.87 14.60 -32.13
C SER A 703 -7.64 14.76 -33.64
N ASP A 704 -6.87 15.75 -34.09
CA ASP A 704 -6.72 16.04 -35.54
C ASP A 704 -5.67 15.20 -36.28
N THR A 705 -4.76 14.52 -35.57
CA THR A 705 -3.71 13.71 -36.20
C THR A 705 -4.05 12.22 -36.35
N SER A 706 -5.07 11.72 -35.65
CA SER A 706 -5.38 10.29 -35.64
C SER A 706 -6.33 9.82 -36.77
N ALA A 707 -6.97 10.75 -37.46
CA ALA A 707 -8.02 10.39 -38.45
C ALA A 707 -7.49 9.98 -39.84
N LYS A 708 -6.19 10.18 -40.13
CA LYS A 708 -5.68 9.95 -41.49
C LYS A 708 -4.80 8.71 -41.72
N ASN A 709 -4.39 7.96 -40.67
CA ASN A 709 -3.50 6.82 -40.82
C ASN A 709 -3.81 5.58 -39.96
N LEU A 710 -5.09 5.28 -39.70
CA LEU A 710 -5.47 4.00 -39.08
C LEU A 710 -6.23 3.15 -40.09
N SER A 711 -5.47 2.40 -40.89
CA SER A 711 -5.94 1.20 -41.58
C SER A 711 -6.28 0.14 -40.54
N ILE A 712 -7.60 -0.15 -40.45
CA ILE A 712 -8.19 -1.42 -40.01
C ILE A 712 -7.47 -2.07 -38.80
N ALA A 713 -7.73 -1.55 -37.61
CA ALA A 713 -7.65 -2.33 -36.40
C ALA A 713 -9.00 -3.00 -36.16
N GLN A 714 -8.98 -4.32 -35.96
CA GLN A 714 -10.16 -5.13 -35.64
C GLN A 714 -10.95 -4.49 -34.48
N PRO A 715 -12.27 -4.66 -34.43
CA PRO A 715 -13.10 -4.08 -33.37
C PRO A 715 -12.64 -4.64 -32.02
N LYS A 716 -12.01 -3.80 -31.23
CA LYS A 716 -11.71 -4.11 -29.81
C LYS A 716 -13.07 -4.38 -29.15
N THR A 717 -13.19 -5.51 -28.51
CA THR A 717 -14.29 -5.88 -27.64
C THR A 717 -14.63 -4.68 -26.75
N LYS A 718 -15.82 -4.13 -26.88
CA LYS A 718 -16.26 -3.01 -26.06
C LYS A 718 -16.27 -3.51 -24.61
N ILE A 719 -15.43 -2.90 -23.77
CA ILE A 719 -15.51 -3.08 -22.33
C ILE A 719 -16.93 -2.68 -21.94
N LYS A 720 -17.72 -3.64 -21.45
CA LYS A 720 -19.06 -3.38 -20.99
C LYS A 720 -19.00 -2.49 -19.76
N THR A 721 -19.18 -1.21 -19.91
CA THR A 721 -19.16 -0.21 -18.84
C THR A 721 -20.53 -0.01 -18.19
N ARG A 722 -21.56 -0.73 -18.66
CA ARG A 722 -22.95 -0.63 -18.16
C ARG A 722 -23.29 -1.89 -17.39
N GLY A 723 -23.51 -1.75 -16.07
CA GLY A 723 -23.84 -2.86 -15.21
C GLY A 723 -25.20 -3.44 -15.54
N LYS A 724 -25.29 -4.77 -15.73
CA LYS A 724 -26.52 -5.55 -15.58
C LYS A 724 -26.44 -6.25 -14.23
N ALA A 725 -27.55 -6.29 -13.50
CA ALA A 725 -27.65 -7.18 -12.34
C ALA A 725 -27.48 -8.63 -12.81
N ALA A 726 -26.61 -9.39 -12.15
CA ALA A 726 -26.49 -10.82 -12.44
C ALA A 726 -27.85 -11.50 -12.22
N PRO A 727 -28.27 -12.43 -13.11
CA PRO A 727 -29.48 -13.22 -12.89
C PRO A 727 -29.32 -14.00 -11.57
N GLN A 728 -30.36 -14.02 -10.75
CA GLN A 728 -30.52 -15.04 -9.71
C GLN A 728 -30.50 -16.39 -10.41
N GLU A 729 -29.79 -17.36 -9.87
CA GLU A 729 -29.79 -18.74 -10.33
C GLU A 729 -31.25 -19.25 -10.39
N GLU A 730 -31.82 -19.28 -11.61
CA GLU A 730 -32.97 -20.07 -11.96
C GLU A 730 -32.51 -21.12 -12.96
N ASP A 731 -33.04 -22.30 -12.83
CA ASP A 731 -32.75 -23.56 -13.48
C ASP A 731 -32.50 -23.50 -15.01
N PRO A 732 -31.74 -24.44 -15.58
CA PRO A 732 -31.34 -24.42 -16.99
C PRO A 732 -32.43 -25.00 -17.89
N GLU A 733 -33.37 -24.19 -18.40
CA GLU A 733 -34.12 -24.54 -19.57
C GLU A 733 -34.58 -23.29 -20.38
N SER A 734 -34.11 -23.30 -21.62
CA SER A 734 -34.52 -22.52 -22.79
C SER A 734 -33.54 -21.49 -23.32
N GLU A 735 -32.64 -21.97 -24.16
CA GLU A 735 -31.99 -21.15 -25.17
C GLU A 735 -33.02 -20.74 -26.25
N ILE A 736 -33.35 -19.45 -26.31
CA ILE A 736 -34.01 -18.85 -27.47
C ILE A 736 -32.95 -18.03 -28.22
N PRO A 737 -32.74 -18.24 -29.54
CA PRO A 737 -31.76 -17.49 -30.31
C PRO A 737 -32.19 -16.02 -30.42
N GLN A 738 -31.35 -15.11 -29.94
CA GLN A 738 -31.56 -13.67 -30.06
C GLN A 738 -31.30 -13.22 -31.51
N GLY A 739 -32.31 -12.65 -32.16
CA GLY A 739 -32.18 -11.99 -33.45
C GLY A 739 -31.41 -10.66 -33.36
N PRO A 740 -30.96 -10.11 -34.51
CA PRO A 740 -30.19 -8.86 -34.58
C PRO A 740 -31.08 -7.67 -34.29
N GLY A 741 -30.90 -7.04 -33.12
CA GLY A 741 -31.58 -5.80 -32.79
C GLY A 741 -32.04 -5.61 -31.36
N SER A 742 -31.43 -6.25 -30.35
CA SER A 742 -31.76 -5.97 -28.95
C SER A 742 -31.28 -4.56 -28.56
N VAL A 743 -32.20 -3.66 -28.32
CA VAL A 743 -31.97 -2.38 -27.65
C VAL A 743 -31.33 -2.69 -26.28
N ASP A 744 -30.16 -2.13 -26.03
CA ASP A 744 -29.44 -2.30 -24.76
C ASP A 744 -30.29 -1.68 -23.64
N ILE A 745 -31.05 -2.51 -22.93
CA ILE A 745 -31.97 -2.07 -21.86
C ILE A 745 -31.06 -1.70 -20.66
N GLN A 746 -31.11 -0.43 -20.27
CA GLN A 746 -30.35 0.04 -19.11
C GLN A 746 -30.87 -0.64 -17.84
N PRO A 747 -29.97 -1.12 -16.94
CA PRO A 747 -30.38 -1.81 -15.73
C PRO A 747 -31.09 -0.85 -14.78
N THR A 748 -32.18 -1.33 -14.17
CA THR A 748 -32.89 -0.64 -13.10
C THR A 748 -32.60 -1.32 -11.78
N PHE A 749 -32.14 -0.54 -10.80
CA PHE A 749 -31.80 -1.03 -9.46
C PHE A 749 -32.97 -0.81 -8.52
N HIS A 750 -33.56 -1.88 -8.00
CA HIS A 750 -34.57 -1.84 -6.95
C HIS A 750 -33.90 -1.77 -5.58
N VAL A 751 -33.90 -0.60 -4.97
CA VAL A 751 -33.16 -0.31 -3.74
C VAL A 751 -34.07 0.12 -2.60
N ASP A 752 -33.60 -0.01 -1.35
CA ASP A 752 -34.29 0.49 -0.18
C ASP A 752 -34.35 2.04 -0.13
N ALA A 753 -35.18 2.58 0.73
CA ALA A 753 -35.38 4.03 0.86
C ALA A 753 -34.09 4.77 1.28
N ARG A 754 -33.22 4.13 2.09
CA ARG A 754 -31.93 4.67 2.55
C ARG A 754 -30.97 4.81 1.35
N THR A 755 -30.82 3.77 0.57
CA THR A 755 -30.01 3.73 -0.65
C THR A 755 -30.52 4.69 -1.71
N LEU A 756 -31.84 4.74 -1.94
CA LEU A 756 -32.43 5.68 -2.89
C LEU A 756 -32.16 7.14 -2.53
N LYS A 757 -32.19 7.49 -1.23
CA LYS A 757 -31.82 8.83 -0.75
C LYS A 757 -30.37 9.16 -1.07
N VAL A 758 -29.44 8.21 -0.87
CA VAL A 758 -28.01 8.38 -1.18
C VAL A 758 -27.81 8.65 -2.67
N PHE A 759 -28.35 7.82 -3.55
CA PHE A 759 -28.17 8.00 -5.00
C PHE A 759 -28.88 9.25 -5.54
N ARG A 760 -30.00 9.68 -4.94
CA ARG A 760 -30.61 10.98 -5.25
C ARG A 760 -29.73 12.17 -4.92
N ILE A 761 -28.91 12.10 -3.86
CA ILE A 761 -27.93 13.13 -3.52
C ILE A 761 -26.72 13.05 -4.48
N ILE A 762 -26.23 11.87 -4.76
CA ILE A 762 -25.08 11.62 -5.65
C ILE A 762 -25.38 12.12 -7.07
N PHE A 763 -26.56 11.80 -7.60
CA PHE A 763 -27.04 12.21 -8.94
C PHE A 763 -28.01 13.39 -8.90
N PHE A 764 -27.77 14.32 -8.00
CA PHE A 764 -28.63 15.48 -7.78
C PHE A 764 -28.86 16.33 -9.03
N ASN A 765 -30.14 16.70 -9.26
CA ASN A 765 -30.53 17.64 -10.28
C ASN A 765 -31.02 18.96 -9.63
N PRO A 766 -30.35 20.11 -9.88
CA PRO A 766 -30.71 21.39 -9.26
C PRO A 766 -32.09 21.94 -9.73
N ALA A 767 -32.65 21.40 -10.80
CA ALA A 767 -33.96 21.82 -11.30
C ALA A 767 -35.13 21.24 -10.48
N THR A 768 -34.94 20.11 -9.81
CA THR A 768 -36.03 19.31 -9.20
C THR A 768 -36.08 19.32 -7.69
N THR A 769 -35.01 19.67 -6.99
CA THR A 769 -34.90 19.53 -5.52
C THR A 769 -34.24 20.72 -4.85
N SER A 770 -34.53 20.90 -3.55
CA SER A 770 -33.79 21.80 -2.65
C SER A 770 -32.39 21.27 -2.40
N THR A 771 -31.46 22.12 -1.96
CA THR A 771 -30.07 21.80 -1.68
C THR A 771 -29.95 20.51 -0.85
N PRO A 772 -29.31 19.46 -1.35
CA PRO A 772 -29.20 18.20 -0.64
C PRO A 772 -28.23 18.32 0.55
N GLY A 773 -28.49 17.49 1.56
CA GLY A 773 -27.63 17.38 2.74
C GLY A 773 -26.36 16.56 2.48
N GLU A 774 -25.60 16.36 3.55
CA GLU A 774 -24.44 15.47 3.58
C GLU A 774 -24.87 13.99 3.64
N ILE A 775 -24.06 13.09 3.09
CA ILE A 775 -24.29 11.64 3.16
C ILE A 775 -23.38 11.06 4.26
N PRO A 776 -23.93 10.38 5.30
CA PRO A 776 -23.11 9.58 6.20
C PRO A 776 -22.33 8.50 5.44
N TRP A 777 -21.06 8.30 5.79
CA TRP A 777 -20.22 7.31 5.09
C TRP A 777 -20.78 5.89 5.14
N ASN A 778 -21.33 5.48 6.29
CA ASN A 778 -21.98 4.18 6.43
C ASN A 778 -23.21 4.01 5.54
N ASP A 779 -23.92 5.11 5.23
CA ASP A 779 -25.05 5.05 4.28
C ASP A 779 -24.54 4.84 2.85
N PHE A 780 -23.40 5.46 2.51
CA PHE A 780 -22.76 5.25 1.22
C PHE A 780 -22.26 3.81 1.07
N LEU A 781 -21.53 3.26 2.09
CA LEU A 781 -21.09 1.86 2.10
C LEU A 781 -22.27 0.89 1.92
N HIS A 782 -23.33 1.07 2.71
CA HIS A 782 -24.55 0.28 2.59
C HIS A 782 -25.15 0.34 1.17
N SER A 783 -25.20 1.54 0.60
CA SER A 783 -25.75 1.73 -0.74
C SER A 783 -24.94 1.04 -1.82
N MET A 784 -23.62 1.11 -1.75
CA MET A 784 -22.74 0.41 -2.70
C MET A 784 -22.85 -1.12 -2.55
N ALA A 785 -22.92 -1.63 -1.33
CA ALA A 785 -23.10 -3.06 -1.07
C ALA A 785 -24.47 -3.54 -1.60
N SER A 786 -25.54 -2.74 -1.41
CA SER A 786 -26.90 -3.11 -1.85
C SER A 786 -27.07 -3.20 -3.36
N VAL A 787 -26.23 -2.47 -4.13
CA VAL A 787 -26.25 -2.53 -5.60
C VAL A 787 -25.22 -3.51 -6.17
N GLY A 788 -24.53 -4.28 -5.34
CA GLY A 788 -23.71 -5.42 -5.77
C GLY A 788 -22.18 -5.21 -5.74
N PHE A 789 -21.68 -4.26 -4.95
CA PHE A 789 -20.25 -4.12 -4.70
C PHE A 789 -19.83 -4.76 -3.39
N THR A 790 -18.63 -5.33 -3.38
CA THR A 790 -17.90 -5.64 -2.15
C THR A 790 -16.98 -4.47 -1.85
N ALA A 791 -16.92 -4.06 -0.59
CA ALA A 791 -16.06 -2.97 -0.17
C ALA A 791 -14.89 -3.51 0.67
N MET A 792 -13.67 -3.02 0.40
CA MET A 792 -12.46 -3.31 1.17
C MET A 792 -11.85 -2.00 1.64
N LYS A 793 -11.61 -1.89 2.95
CA LYS A 793 -10.88 -0.77 3.52
C LYS A 793 -9.38 -0.99 3.30
N LEU A 794 -8.73 -0.05 2.62
CA LEU A 794 -7.28 0.02 2.48
C LEU A 794 -6.69 0.85 3.65
N TYR A 795 -5.41 1.21 3.57
CA TYR A 795 -4.78 2.04 4.60
C TYR A 795 -5.26 3.50 4.52
N GLY A 796 -5.20 4.18 5.63
CA GLY A 796 -5.66 5.54 5.75
C GLY A 796 -7.17 5.68 5.52
N SER A 797 -7.56 6.53 4.58
CA SER A 797 -8.97 6.82 4.26
C SER A 797 -9.48 6.15 2.97
N VAL A 798 -8.67 5.30 2.34
CA VAL A 798 -8.99 4.73 1.02
C VAL A 798 -9.87 3.49 1.16
N TRP A 799 -10.91 3.42 0.34
CA TRP A 799 -11.78 2.25 0.21
C TRP A 799 -11.86 1.82 -1.25
N GLN A 800 -11.68 0.54 -1.50
CA GLN A 800 -11.87 -0.09 -2.79
C GLN A 800 -13.25 -0.74 -2.87
N PHE A 801 -13.92 -0.55 -4.00
CA PHE A 801 -15.20 -1.16 -4.31
C PHE A 801 -15.04 -2.03 -5.55
N GLN A 802 -15.27 -3.32 -5.38
CA GLN A 802 -15.18 -4.30 -6.44
C GLN A 802 -16.58 -4.79 -6.79
N PRO A 803 -16.99 -4.76 -8.07
CA PRO A 803 -18.26 -5.32 -8.48
C PRO A 803 -18.22 -6.83 -8.40
N THR A 804 -19.11 -7.44 -7.64
CA THR A 804 -19.19 -8.90 -7.45
C THR A 804 -20.49 -9.49 -7.95
N LYS A 805 -21.57 -8.68 -7.97
CA LYS A 805 -22.90 -9.08 -8.43
C LYS A 805 -23.36 -8.28 -9.65
N LEU A 806 -22.44 -7.65 -10.34
CA LEU A 806 -22.70 -6.80 -11.50
C LEU A 806 -21.88 -7.32 -12.69
N ASP A 807 -22.45 -7.25 -13.87
CA ASP A 807 -21.74 -7.54 -15.12
C ASP A 807 -20.88 -6.33 -15.56
N VAL A 808 -19.97 -5.94 -14.67
CA VAL A 808 -18.97 -4.88 -14.90
C VAL A 808 -17.63 -5.31 -14.29
N GLU A 809 -16.54 -4.96 -14.94
CA GLU A 809 -15.20 -5.42 -14.54
C GLU A 809 -14.44 -4.36 -13.75
N ARG A 810 -14.79 -3.07 -13.91
CA ARG A 810 -14.01 -1.97 -13.36
C ARG A 810 -14.23 -1.82 -11.86
N SER A 811 -13.16 -1.98 -11.05
CA SER A 811 -13.14 -1.58 -9.65
C SER A 811 -12.87 -0.08 -9.50
N ILE A 812 -13.37 0.53 -8.44
CA ILE A 812 -13.24 1.96 -8.15
C ILE A 812 -12.76 2.18 -6.72
N GLN A 813 -12.12 3.34 -6.48
CA GLN A 813 -11.68 3.74 -5.14
C GLN A 813 -12.31 5.06 -4.74
N PHE A 814 -12.71 5.15 -3.46
CA PHE A 814 -13.21 6.36 -2.84
C PHE A 814 -12.52 6.59 -1.50
N HIS A 815 -12.45 7.86 -1.09
CA HIS A 815 -11.89 8.25 0.18
C HIS A 815 -12.98 8.52 1.20
N GLU A 816 -12.85 7.89 2.37
CA GLU A 816 -13.68 8.18 3.53
C GLU A 816 -13.44 9.62 4.00
N PRO A 817 -14.48 10.43 4.21
CA PRO A 817 -14.32 11.82 4.60
C PRO A 817 -13.93 11.95 6.08
N HIS A 818 -12.84 12.65 6.35
CA HIS A 818 -12.39 13.00 7.70
C HIS A 818 -12.56 14.50 7.97
N PRO A 819 -12.73 14.92 9.22
CA PRO A 819 -12.90 14.13 10.45
C PRO A 819 -14.36 13.70 10.74
N ARG A 820 -15.33 14.14 9.97
CA ARG A 820 -16.76 14.05 10.31
C ARG A 820 -17.47 12.77 9.83
N GLY A 821 -16.82 11.91 9.04
CA GLY A 821 -17.44 10.69 8.49
C GLY A 821 -18.71 10.95 7.64
N LYS A 822 -18.82 12.16 7.04
CA LYS A 822 -19.94 12.57 6.18
C LYS A 822 -19.40 13.14 4.89
N LEU A 823 -19.94 12.66 3.77
CA LEU A 823 -19.62 13.16 2.44
C LEU A 823 -20.31 14.52 2.22
N PRO A 824 -19.54 15.60 2.02
CA PRO A 824 -20.10 16.85 1.55
C PRO A 824 -20.75 16.67 0.17
N PHE A 825 -21.79 17.47 -0.11
CA PHE A 825 -22.51 17.40 -1.39
C PHE A 825 -21.60 17.48 -2.63
N THR A 826 -20.59 18.35 -2.62
CA THR A 826 -19.63 18.49 -3.73
C THR A 826 -18.81 17.22 -3.98
N THR A 827 -18.47 16.51 -2.91
CA THR A 827 -17.78 15.21 -3.00
C THR A 827 -18.73 14.13 -3.47
N ALA A 828 -19.96 14.07 -2.96
CA ALA A 828 -20.97 13.13 -3.39
C ALA A 828 -21.26 13.26 -4.90
N ARG A 829 -21.35 14.49 -5.42
CA ARG A 829 -21.49 14.72 -6.86
C ARG A 829 -20.32 14.22 -7.69
N ARG A 830 -19.10 14.37 -7.18
CA ARG A 830 -17.90 13.82 -7.83
C ARG A 830 -17.98 12.29 -7.89
N PHE A 831 -18.42 11.65 -6.83
CA PHE A 831 -18.67 10.19 -6.84
C PHE A 831 -19.71 9.81 -7.91
N GLY A 832 -20.76 10.59 -8.06
CA GLY A 832 -21.73 10.39 -9.13
C GLY A 832 -21.14 10.46 -10.53
N ARG A 833 -20.20 11.39 -10.77
CA ARG A 833 -19.48 11.47 -12.05
C ARG A 833 -18.56 10.26 -12.27
N ILE A 834 -17.87 9.80 -11.23
CA ILE A 834 -17.04 8.59 -11.30
C ILE A 834 -17.91 7.36 -11.64
N LEU A 835 -19.04 7.19 -10.94
CA LEU A 835 -19.98 6.10 -11.21
C LEU A 835 -20.62 6.19 -12.61
N ASN A 836 -20.91 7.40 -13.08
CA ASN A 836 -21.40 7.61 -14.44
C ASN A 836 -20.32 7.26 -15.48
N ARG A 837 -19.08 7.70 -15.30
CA ARG A 837 -17.97 7.38 -16.21
C ARG A 837 -17.66 5.88 -16.22
N ALA A 838 -17.58 5.26 -15.03
CA ALA A 838 -17.22 3.86 -14.89
C ALA A 838 -18.31 2.91 -15.41
N TYR A 839 -19.57 3.24 -15.14
CA TYR A 839 -20.69 2.30 -15.33
C TYR A 839 -21.87 2.87 -16.11
N GLY A 840 -21.82 4.14 -16.52
CA GLY A 840 -22.93 4.81 -17.18
C GLY A 840 -24.11 5.11 -16.26
N TRP A 841 -23.93 5.08 -14.94
CA TRP A 841 -25.01 5.26 -13.98
C TRP A 841 -25.53 6.69 -13.90
N PHE A 842 -26.83 6.82 -13.70
CA PHE A 842 -27.53 8.09 -13.48
C PHE A 842 -28.71 7.92 -12.54
N GLY A 843 -29.27 9.03 -12.03
CA GLY A 843 -30.28 8.98 -10.96
C GLY A 843 -31.58 8.22 -11.29
N GLY A 844 -31.95 8.17 -12.55
CA GLY A 844 -33.18 7.46 -13.00
C GLY A 844 -33.10 5.93 -12.95
N MET A 845 -31.87 5.38 -12.78
CA MET A 845 -31.67 3.92 -12.69
C MET A 845 -32.07 3.35 -11.31
N PHE A 846 -32.27 4.19 -10.32
CA PHE A 846 -32.51 3.75 -8.93
C PHE A 846 -33.98 4.00 -8.57
N VAL A 847 -34.72 2.94 -8.31
CA VAL A 847 -36.15 2.96 -7.95
C VAL A 847 -36.35 2.33 -6.58
N LEU A 848 -37.42 2.76 -5.88
CA LEU A 848 -37.74 2.18 -4.59
C LEU A 848 -38.18 0.73 -4.79
N LYS A 849 -37.62 -0.18 -4.00
CA LYS A 849 -38.10 -1.56 -3.96
C LYS A 849 -39.50 -1.57 -3.36
N GLU A 850 -40.47 -2.05 -4.11
CA GLU A 850 -41.81 -2.30 -3.58
C GLU A 850 -41.76 -3.38 -2.50
N LYS A 851 -42.50 -3.17 -1.40
CA LYS A 851 -42.54 -4.09 -0.25
C LYS A 851 -43.20 -5.40 -0.59
#